data_fe5c29fffecb4d7f43beec8390d79648
#
_entry.id   fe5c29fffecb4d7f43beec8390d79648
#
_cell.length_a   1.000
_cell.length_b   1.000
_cell.length_c   1.000
_cell.angle_alpha   90.00
_cell.angle_beta   90.00
_cell.angle_gamma   90.00
#
_symmetry.space_group_name_H-M   'P 1'
#
loop_
_entity.id
_entity.type
_entity.pdbx_description
1 polymer ?
#
loop_
_entity_poly.entity_id
_entity_poly.type
_entity_poly.pdbx_seq_one_letter_code
_entity_poly.pdbx_strand_id
1 'polypeptide(L)'
;MDKTRYAQLPLVVDVNLKKEYSIGWIANATAGYGTDNHYVGKAFALRFSPRTRWATYATVNDVYAGDYYSMDGNWQSTNYKHNTGKTIEGGTDLLLTHPEDKYKINANANAKYTDFFADTKTSSTYFLQPDNIYKRQNNVSQSRNVNTDLKANMEFNPKKGYFITFNPYLSYNRNKSDQTSRSADFNKEPWESYLGESLDSIFHNPGAGGYHNALITAMKSLNRSRGEYYYGGGDFKAESRMAYTPDIITLDAKARFDGSNNDQLYKMSTGKPFQNPTEQDQFRYQNWNSYLYQFGGSYECIIISGKNRNYRYFITPQYHYKQTHSSDHRPLYELAGSLYEDWDLDKLASTKDQLVQQMDLQNSYDLKNWQRVHREELGLSTSYQRPDWKFQYNFSVNLPLEQVYERAHYQRDQTDTVMIRRKTFFTPEVSLDFQAGDRNTTWRGYNINYKFSQEAAPIQYSMDYQDHSDPLVVRLGNSNLKDKKTHSVVLNYYVNKKKLNSFLNVHFYYDLWKNLLCQSMTYNGQTGVRTYRPEVINGNWQTRLNVYYMRPFQKNKKWRMTSQSYGSYRNSVDMLQTEASANSVRSNVRTTYISENLTFNYGKYGKLNRYLSLTAGANLNHSEGKNFQTLNAWNFSYGVGGFVDLPWSINLQSYLTMYSRRGFSDDQFNTDDLLWNIKANKAVMNGNLIFELEAYDLLNQLSGTQYFINAQMQQEKYESVLNRFVLFKVIWKLNKEPKKKG
;
A
#
# COMPACT_ATOMS: atom_id res chain seq x y z
N MET A 1 47.05 21.98 8.12
CA MET A 1 45.56 21.95 8.08
C MET A 1 45.09 23.37 7.90
N ASP A 2 44.50 23.69 6.75
CA ASP A 2 44.13 25.03 6.36
C ASP A 2 42.87 25.46 7.11
N LYS A 3 43.01 26.46 8.00
CA LYS A 3 41.93 27.00 8.83
C LYS A 3 40.79 27.67 8.02
N THR A 4 40.99 27.95 6.74
CA THR A 4 40.00 28.55 5.87
C THR A 4 38.91 27.58 5.38
N ARG A 5 39.10 26.27 5.56
CA ARG A 5 38.12 25.23 5.17
C ARG A 5 36.94 25.09 6.13
N TYR A 6 37.06 25.56 7.37
CA TYR A 6 35.99 25.41 8.38
C TYR A 6 34.93 26.54 8.35
N ALA A 7 35.24 27.67 7.71
CA ALA A 7 34.33 28.81 7.66
C ALA A 7 33.12 28.62 6.71
N GLN A 8 33.08 27.55 5.89
CA GLN A 8 32.03 27.29 4.89
C GLN A 8 31.18 26.03 5.17
N LEU A 9 31.46 25.32 6.26
CA LEU A 9 30.59 24.23 6.70
C LEU A 9 29.35 24.82 7.38
N PRO A 10 28.16 24.22 7.17
CA PRO A 10 26.99 24.61 7.95
C PRO A 10 27.35 24.48 9.44
N LEU A 11 27.01 25.50 10.22
CA LEU A 11 27.21 25.49 11.67
C LEU A 11 26.42 24.31 12.24
N VAL A 12 27.10 23.22 12.54
CA VAL A 12 26.52 22.11 13.27
C VAL A 12 26.65 22.46 14.75
N VAL A 13 25.55 22.87 15.35
CA VAL A 13 25.48 23.07 16.80
C VAL A 13 25.27 21.66 17.40
N ASP A 14 26.35 21.08 17.90
CA ASP A 14 26.28 19.85 18.71
C ASP A 14 25.84 20.25 20.13
N VAL A 15 24.54 20.03 20.41
CA VAL A 15 23.98 20.31 21.74
C VAL A 15 24.15 19.08 22.59
N ASN A 16 25.28 19.00 23.30
CA ASN A 16 25.49 17.97 24.31
C ASN A 16 24.78 18.35 25.62
N LEU A 17 23.77 17.56 25.99
CA LEU A 17 23.14 17.67 27.30
C LEU A 17 24.19 17.36 28.38
N LYS A 18 24.22 18.18 29.45
CA LYS A 18 25.06 17.87 30.64
C LYS A 18 24.73 16.47 31.13
N LYS A 19 25.74 15.72 31.59
CA LYS A 19 25.60 14.33 32.06
C LYS A 19 24.43 14.11 33.04
N GLU A 20 24.17 15.08 33.88
CA GLU A 20 23.06 15.06 34.84
C GLU A 20 21.66 15.07 34.21
N TYR A 21 21.52 15.57 32.97
CA TYR A 21 20.24 15.60 32.20
C TYR A 21 20.19 14.52 31.11
N SER A 22 21.19 13.64 31.06
CA SER A 22 21.36 12.65 30.02
C SER A 22 20.64 11.32 30.29
N ILE A 23 20.07 11.13 31.49
CA ILE A 23 19.30 9.93 31.86
C ILE A 23 17.96 10.34 32.39
N GLY A 24 16.91 9.86 31.74
CA GLY A 24 15.54 10.19 32.11
C GLY A 24 14.54 9.10 31.75
N TRP A 25 13.33 9.27 32.30
CA TRP A 25 12.18 8.45 31.99
C TRP A 25 11.01 9.33 31.57
N ILE A 26 10.32 8.91 30.53
CA ILE A 26 9.05 9.46 30.09
C ILE A 26 8.07 8.30 30.07
N ALA A 27 6.90 8.46 30.69
CA ALA A 27 5.85 7.48 30.59
C ALA A 27 4.51 8.18 30.45
N ASN A 28 3.61 7.62 29.67
CA ASN A 28 2.23 8.04 29.62
C ASN A 28 1.30 6.84 29.55
N ALA A 29 0.11 7.02 30.10
CA ALA A 29 -0.97 6.06 30.04
C ALA A 29 -2.26 6.79 29.67
N THR A 30 -3.09 6.17 28.86
CA THR A 30 -4.40 6.66 28.45
C THR A 30 -5.41 5.55 28.67
N ALA A 31 -6.51 5.87 29.32
CA ALA A 31 -7.68 5.02 29.41
C ALA A 31 -8.91 5.82 28.98
N GLY A 32 -9.75 5.26 28.15
CA GLY A 32 -10.97 5.91 27.68
C GLY A 32 -12.08 4.91 27.45
N TYR A 33 -13.30 5.38 27.69
CA TYR A 33 -14.52 4.62 27.47
C TYR A 33 -15.61 5.56 26.92
N GLY A 34 -16.49 5.03 26.10
CA GLY A 34 -17.47 5.86 25.40
C GLY A 34 -18.79 5.16 25.11
N THR A 35 -19.56 5.80 24.25
CA THR A 35 -20.84 5.27 23.73
C THR A 35 -20.62 3.96 22.99
N ASP A 36 -21.65 3.13 22.89
CA ASP A 36 -21.65 1.84 22.20
C ASP A 36 -20.55 0.89 22.67
N ASN A 37 -20.15 1.03 23.95
CA ASN A 37 -19.08 0.28 24.61
C ASN A 37 -17.69 0.46 23.96
N HIS A 38 -17.49 1.53 23.20
CA HIS A 38 -16.18 1.83 22.63
C HIS A 38 -15.15 2.14 23.71
N TYR A 39 -13.92 1.67 23.51
CA TYR A 39 -12.85 1.83 24.47
C TYR A 39 -11.50 2.08 23.82
N VAL A 40 -10.61 2.72 24.57
CA VAL A 40 -9.20 2.91 24.23
C VAL A 40 -8.31 2.79 25.44
N GLY A 41 -7.27 2.02 25.34
CA GLY A 41 -6.19 1.92 26.33
C GLY A 41 -4.86 2.09 25.64
N LYS A 42 -3.96 2.94 26.17
CA LYS A 42 -2.61 3.14 25.63
C LYS A 42 -1.63 3.27 26.79
N ALA A 43 -0.46 2.69 26.61
CA ALA A 43 0.66 2.85 27.53
C ALA A 43 1.94 3.06 26.72
N PHE A 44 2.78 3.95 27.18
CA PHE A 44 4.09 4.22 26.61
C PHE A 44 5.10 4.48 27.71
N ALA A 45 6.31 3.92 27.58
CA ALA A 45 7.44 4.22 28.44
C ALA A 45 8.72 4.36 27.60
N LEU A 46 9.47 5.38 27.88
CA LEU A 46 10.77 5.65 27.27
C LEU A 46 11.82 5.85 28.37
N ARG A 47 12.87 5.06 28.33
CA ARG A 47 14.11 5.30 29.07
C ARG A 47 15.17 5.76 28.08
N PHE A 48 15.85 6.85 28.39
CA PHE A 48 16.97 7.32 27.58
C PHE A 48 18.19 7.59 28.42
N SER A 49 19.33 7.34 27.82
CA SER A 49 20.68 7.66 28.36
C SER A 49 21.56 8.07 27.17
N PRO A 50 22.78 8.56 27.37
CA PRO A 50 23.70 8.93 26.29
C PRO A 50 24.00 7.82 25.29
N ARG A 51 23.85 6.55 25.70
CA ARG A 51 24.22 5.37 24.90
C ARG A 51 23.05 4.44 24.60
N THR A 52 21.95 4.61 25.30
CA THR A 52 20.82 3.67 25.21
C THR A 52 19.53 4.46 25.19
N ARG A 53 18.67 4.14 24.25
CA ARG A 53 17.27 4.56 24.24
C ARG A 53 16.41 3.31 24.13
N TRP A 54 15.52 3.13 25.08
CA TRP A 54 14.59 2.02 25.12
C TRP A 54 13.19 2.57 25.26
N ALA A 55 12.35 2.38 24.24
CA ALA A 55 10.95 2.72 24.24
C ALA A 55 10.09 1.45 24.20
N THR A 56 8.99 1.42 24.93
CA THR A 56 7.99 0.36 24.86
C THR A 56 6.59 0.96 24.84
N TYR A 57 5.68 0.32 24.15
CA TYR A 57 4.31 0.77 24.04
C TYR A 57 3.32 -0.39 23.97
N ALA A 58 2.09 -0.12 24.38
CA ALA A 58 0.95 -0.99 24.19
C ALA A 58 -0.30 -0.15 23.89
N THR A 59 -1.17 -0.64 23.04
CA THR A 59 -2.46 -0.04 22.73
C THR A 59 -3.53 -1.12 22.59
N VAL A 60 -4.73 -0.82 23.05
CA VAL A 60 -5.93 -1.59 22.81
C VAL A 60 -7.06 -0.62 22.48
N ASN A 61 -7.76 -0.85 21.38
CA ASN A 61 -8.92 -0.04 21.01
C ASN A 61 -9.83 -0.81 20.03
N ASP A 62 -11.07 -0.38 19.95
CA ASP A 62 -12.07 -0.89 19.02
C ASP A 62 -12.59 0.20 18.07
N VAL A 63 -12.12 1.43 18.21
CA VAL A 63 -12.47 2.56 17.33
C VAL A 63 -11.52 2.72 16.15
N TYR A 64 -10.61 1.79 15.98
CA TYR A 64 -9.58 1.76 14.92
C TYR A 64 -9.02 3.13 14.55
N ALA A 65 -8.61 3.89 15.56
CA ALA A 65 -7.72 5.01 15.33
C ALA A 65 -6.36 4.41 14.95
N GLY A 66 -5.94 4.56 13.71
CA GLY A 66 -4.60 4.19 13.28
C GLY A 66 -3.59 5.13 13.95
N ASP A 67 -3.44 4.98 15.25
CA ASP A 67 -2.49 5.76 16.01
C ASP A 67 -1.11 5.11 15.89
N TYR A 68 -0.11 5.92 15.67
CA TYR A 68 1.28 5.53 15.90
C TYR A 68 1.87 6.42 16.99
N TYR A 69 2.79 5.87 17.76
CA TYR A 69 3.53 6.68 18.71
C TYR A 69 4.74 7.31 18.03
N SER A 70 5.06 8.53 18.42
CA SER A 70 6.31 9.17 18.00
C SER A 70 7.37 8.99 19.07
N MET A 71 8.64 9.15 18.68
CA MET A 71 9.80 8.96 19.58
C MET A 71 9.84 9.95 20.76
N ASP A 72 9.01 10.97 20.77
CA ASP A 72 8.80 11.90 21.87
C ASP A 72 7.70 11.46 22.85
N GLY A 73 7.13 10.28 22.64
CA GLY A 73 6.07 9.72 23.48
C GLY A 73 4.67 10.25 23.19
N ASN A 74 4.49 11.00 22.11
CA ASN A 74 3.17 11.47 21.70
C ASN A 74 2.51 10.48 20.74
N TRP A 75 1.23 10.22 20.96
CA TRP A 75 0.40 9.46 20.06
C TRP A 75 -0.12 10.36 18.95
N GLN A 76 0.16 10.00 17.69
CA GLN A 76 -0.36 10.72 16.53
C GLN A 76 -1.51 9.90 15.93
N SER A 77 -2.68 10.50 15.90
CA SER A 77 -3.87 9.89 15.32
C SER A 77 -3.82 10.02 13.79
N THR A 78 -3.92 8.90 13.10
CA THR A 78 -4.28 8.89 11.68
C THR A 78 -5.81 8.90 11.55
N ASN A 79 -6.32 9.31 10.40
CA ASN A 79 -7.77 9.35 10.15
C ASN A 79 -8.46 8.03 10.52
N TYR A 80 -9.59 8.09 11.21
CA TYR A 80 -10.43 6.94 11.49
C TYR A 80 -10.77 6.21 10.19
N LYS A 81 -10.55 4.90 10.17
CA LYS A 81 -10.87 4.07 9.01
C LYS A 81 -12.31 3.56 9.08
N HIS A 82 -12.84 3.23 7.92
CA HIS A 82 -14.23 2.85 7.74
C HIS A 82 -14.65 1.50 8.34
N ASN A 83 -13.73 0.68 8.86
CA ASN A 83 -14.06 -0.67 9.36
C ASN A 83 -14.29 -0.69 10.87
N THR A 84 -15.27 -1.47 11.30
CA THR A 84 -15.47 -1.76 12.71
C THR A 84 -14.55 -2.90 13.15
N GLY A 85 -13.86 -2.74 14.29
CA GLY A 85 -13.02 -3.82 14.78
C GLY A 85 -12.12 -3.47 15.94
N LYS A 86 -11.51 -4.50 16.49
CA LYS A 86 -10.62 -4.43 17.65
C LYS A 86 -9.16 -4.49 17.23
N THR A 87 -8.34 -3.64 17.80
CA THR A 87 -6.88 -3.67 17.66
C THR A 87 -6.21 -3.78 19.03
N ILE A 88 -5.27 -4.71 19.15
CA ILE A 88 -4.33 -4.81 20.27
C ILE A 88 -2.92 -4.79 19.65
N GLU A 89 -2.08 -3.87 20.08
CA GLU A 89 -0.73 -3.76 19.55
C GLU A 89 0.24 -3.43 20.68
N GLY A 90 1.42 -4.02 20.66
CA GLY A 90 2.48 -3.72 21.58
C GLY A 90 3.83 -3.89 20.91
N GLY A 91 4.81 -3.13 21.40
CA GLY A 91 6.14 -3.20 20.82
C GLY A 91 7.20 -2.54 21.67
N THR A 92 8.44 -2.73 21.24
CA THR A 92 9.60 -2.16 21.88
C THR A 92 10.65 -1.76 20.84
N ASP A 93 11.30 -0.61 21.08
CA ASP A 93 12.41 -0.10 20.30
C ASP A 93 13.64 0.07 21.20
N LEU A 94 14.77 -0.46 20.77
CA LEU A 94 16.04 -0.37 21.47
C LEU A 94 17.09 0.26 20.55
N LEU A 95 17.67 1.38 20.97
CA LEU A 95 18.83 1.99 20.33
C LEU A 95 20.02 1.89 21.26
N LEU A 96 21.10 1.30 20.77
CA LEU A 96 22.41 1.23 21.43
C LEU A 96 23.44 1.94 20.57
N THR A 97 24.25 2.81 21.19
CA THR A 97 25.33 3.52 20.49
C THR A 97 26.65 3.40 21.26
N HIS A 98 27.74 3.24 20.50
CA HIS A 98 29.09 3.26 21.10
C HIS A 98 29.55 4.71 21.32
N PRO A 99 30.29 5.02 22.42
CA PRO A 99 30.79 6.38 22.70
C PRO A 99 31.66 7.00 21.60
N GLU A 100 32.36 6.16 20.86
CA GLU A 100 33.28 6.53 19.78
C GLU A 100 32.66 6.22 18.38
N ASP A 101 31.34 6.10 18.30
CA ASP A 101 30.57 5.78 17.07
C ASP A 101 31.05 4.50 16.34
N LYS A 102 31.68 3.55 17.06
CA LYS A 102 32.13 2.29 16.48
C LYS A 102 30.99 1.37 16.10
N TYR A 103 29.87 1.47 16.78
CA TYR A 103 28.63 0.78 16.40
C TYR A 103 27.40 1.56 16.81
N LYS A 104 26.32 1.32 16.05
CA LYS A 104 24.97 1.73 16.36
C LYS A 104 24.03 0.59 16.03
N ILE A 105 23.22 0.18 16.99
CA ILE A 105 22.26 -0.90 16.85
C ILE A 105 20.88 -0.34 17.18
N ASN A 106 19.97 -0.45 16.22
CA ASN A 106 18.55 -0.13 16.41
C ASN A 106 17.75 -1.41 16.21
N ALA A 107 17.06 -1.88 17.23
CA ALA A 107 16.24 -3.08 17.20
C ALA A 107 14.79 -2.73 17.52
N ASN A 108 13.87 -3.28 16.77
CA ASN A 108 12.43 -3.12 16.94
C ASN A 108 11.75 -4.50 17.00
N ALA A 109 10.84 -4.64 17.95
CA ALA A 109 9.93 -5.78 18.04
C ALA A 109 8.51 -5.28 18.25
N ASN A 110 7.56 -5.77 17.47
CA ASN A 110 6.15 -5.48 17.65
C ASN A 110 5.28 -6.71 17.42
N ALA A 111 4.14 -6.73 18.10
CA ALA A 111 3.07 -7.69 17.88
C ALA A 111 1.75 -6.95 17.81
N LYS A 112 0.91 -7.32 16.84
CA LYS A 112 -0.39 -6.71 16.58
C LYS A 112 -1.43 -7.76 16.34
N TYR A 113 -2.53 -7.69 17.08
CA TYR A 113 -3.75 -8.44 16.85
C TYR A 113 -4.83 -7.50 16.32
N THR A 114 -5.53 -7.92 15.28
CA THR A 114 -6.70 -7.20 14.76
C THR A 114 -7.86 -8.18 14.56
N ASP A 115 -9.06 -7.73 14.88
CA ASP A 115 -10.31 -8.45 14.60
C ASP A 115 -11.26 -7.46 13.92
N PHE A 116 -11.50 -7.65 12.62
CA PHE A 116 -12.27 -6.75 11.78
C PHE A 116 -13.52 -7.42 11.25
N PHE A 117 -14.60 -6.65 11.29
CA PHE A 117 -15.83 -6.96 10.58
C PHE A 117 -16.04 -5.98 9.44
N ALA A 118 -16.47 -6.50 8.28
CA ALA A 118 -16.84 -5.69 7.13
C ALA A 118 -18.10 -6.26 6.47
N ASP A 119 -19.06 -5.39 6.20
CA ASP A 119 -20.19 -5.63 5.30
C ASP A 119 -20.01 -4.75 4.07
N THR A 120 -19.88 -5.39 2.91
CA THR A 120 -19.56 -4.73 1.65
C THR A 120 -20.60 -5.06 0.60
N LYS A 121 -21.26 -4.04 0.08
CA LYS A 121 -22.20 -4.15 -1.04
C LYS A 121 -21.56 -3.56 -2.30
N THR A 122 -21.72 -4.24 -3.44
CA THR A 122 -21.06 -3.87 -4.69
C THR A 122 -22.05 -3.94 -5.84
N SER A 123 -22.09 -2.87 -6.64
CA SER A 123 -22.75 -2.79 -7.94
C SER A 123 -21.68 -2.72 -9.02
N SER A 124 -21.70 -3.66 -9.97
CA SER A 124 -20.72 -3.71 -11.06
C SER A 124 -21.41 -3.84 -12.40
N THR A 125 -20.90 -3.11 -13.40
CA THR A 125 -21.30 -3.24 -14.80
C THR A 125 -20.11 -3.69 -15.62
N TYR A 126 -20.21 -4.87 -16.24
CA TYR A 126 -19.21 -5.40 -17.18
C TYR A 126 -19.54 -4.92 -18.59
N PHE A 127 -18.55 -4.32 -19.26
CA PHE A 127 -18.68 -3.75 -20.61
C PHE A 127 -18.50 -4.84 -21.67
N LEU A 128 -19.57 -5.60 -21.93
CA LEU A 128 -19.56 -6.71 -22.89
C LEU A 128 -20.26 -6.31 -24.20
N GLN A 129 -20.06 -7.08 -25.24
CA GLN A 129 -20.72 -6.95 -26.53
C GLN A 129 -21.61 -8.19 -26.78
N PRO A 130 -22.86 -8.05 -27.24
CA PRO A 130 -23.55 -6.78 -27.61
C PRO A 130 -24.06 -6.00 -26.39
N ASP A 131 -24.33 -6.65 -25.25
CA ASP A 131 -24.99 -6.06 -24.10
C ASP A 131 -24.14 -6.15 -22.83
N ASN A 132 -24.27 -5.17 -21.96
CA ASN A 132 -23.62 -5.16 -20.66
C ASN A 132 -24.20 -6.22 -19.72
N ILE A 133 -23.39 -6.71 -18.79
CA ILE A 133 -23.81 -7.56 -17.69
C ILE A 133 -23.71 -6.78 -16.39
N TYR A 134 -24.75 -6.87 -15.60
CA TYR A 134 -24.86 -6.17 -14.32
C TYR A 134 -24.74 -7.16 -13.17
N LYS A 135 -23.78 -6.96 -12.29
CA LYS A 135 -23.57 -7.80 -11.11
C LYS A 135 -23.90 -7.03 -9.85
N ARG A 136 -24.64 -7.65 -8.97
CA ARG A 136 -24.83 -7.21 -7.58
C ARG A 136 -24.16 -8.22 -6.65
N GLN A 137 -23.49 -7.74 -5.60
CA GLN A 137 -22.79 -8.60 -4.66
C GLN A 137 -22.86 -8.01 -3.26
N ASN A 138 -23.08 -8.86 -2.27
CA ASN A 138 -22.92 -8.56 -0.84
C ASN A 138 -21.93 -9.53 -0.23
N ASN A 139 -20.89 -9.00 0.43
CA ASN A 139 -19.88 -9.75 1.16
C ASN A 139 -19.89 -9.33 2.62
N VAL A 140 -20.12 -10.27 3.51
CA VAL A 140 -19.95 -10.08 4.94
C VAL A 140 -18.74 -10.90 5.38
N SER A 141 -17.79 -10.25 6.03
CA SER A 141 -16.54 -10.91 6.45
C SER A 141 -16.11 -10.52 7.85
N GLN A 142 -15.54 -11.49 8.56
CA GLN A 142 -14.79 -11.27 9.79
C GLN A 142 -13.37 -11.78 9.59
N SER A 143 -12.39 -10.95 9.90
CA SER A 143 -10.96 -11.28 9.71
C SER A 143 -10.20 -11.01 11.01
N ARG A 144 -9.48 -12.02 11.49
CA ARG A 144 -8.63 -11.97 12.67
C ARG A 144 -7.20 -12.19 12.27
N ASN A 145 -6.34 -11.20 12.55
CA ASN A 145 -4.93 -11.25 12.16
C ASN A 145 -4.04 -11.07 13.38
N VAL A 146 -2.98 -11.87 13.45
CA VAL A 146 -1.84 -11.69 14.36
C VAL A 146 -0.62 -11.42 13.51
N ASN A 147 0.02 -10.28 13.71
CA ASN A 147 1.29 -9.92 13.06
C ASN A 147 2.36 -9.77 14.12
N THR A 148 3.53 -10.34 13.90
CA THR A 148 4.71 -10.15 14.74
C THR A 148 5.89 -9.83 13.86
N ASP A 149 6.57 -8.71 14.14
CA ASP A 149 7.74 -8.26 13.40
C ASP A 149 8.92 -8.08 14.36
N LEU A 150 10.08 -8.58 13.95
CA LEU A 150 11.39 -8.36 14.59
C LEU A 150 12.31 -7.80 13.52
N LYS A 151 12.92 -6.66 13.78
CA LYS A 151 13.87 -6.01 12.86
C LYS A 151 15.02 -5.41 13.64
N ALA A 152 16.21 -5.49 13.08
CA ALA A 152 17.34 -4.74 13.59
C ALA A 152 18.08 -4.05 12.43
N ASN A 153 18.62 -2.87 12.71
CA ASN A 153 19.58 -2.19 11.87
C ASN A 153 20.86 -2.04 12.69
N MET A 154 21.93 -2.66 12.22
CA MET A 154 23.23 -2.71 12.86
C MET A 154 24.24 -2.02 11.96
N GLU A 155 24.85 -0.96 12.45
CA GLU A 155 25.89 -0.19 11.78
C GLU A 155 27.21 -0.36 12.56
N PHE A 156 28.29 -0.69 11.87
CA PHE A 156 29.61 -0.89 12.44
C PHE A 156 30.65 -0.06 11.68
N ASN A 157 31.41 0.74 12.41
CA ASN A 157 32.51 1.57 11.92
C ASN A 157 33.82 1.12 12.59
N PRO A 158 34.38 -0.06 12.24
CA PRO A 158 35.52 -0.63 12.97
C PRO A 158 36.78 0.27 12.94
N LYS A 159 36.95 1.00 11.83
CA LYS A 159 37.98 2.04 11.67
C LYS A 159 37.54 3.03 10.57
N LYS A 160 38.24 4.19 10.52
CA LYS A 160 37.97 5.23 9.52
C LYS A 160 38.03 4.67 8.08
N GLY A 161 36.99 4.91 7.30
CA GLY A 161 36.87 4.46 5.90
C GLY A 161 36.20 3.10 5.71
N TYR A 162 35.83 2.40 6.79
CA TYR A 162 35.09 1.15 6.73
C TYR A 162 33.70 1.35 7.34
N PHE A 163 32.70 0.93 6.62
CA PHE A 163 31.31 0.98 7.06
C PHE A 163 30.62 -0.34 6.76
N ILE A 164 30.05 -0.97 7.77
CA ILE A 164 29.37 -2.26 7.64
C ILE A 164 27.96 -2.10 8.18
N THR A 165 26.98 -2.57 7.44
CA THR A 165 25.60 -2.68 7.90
C THR A 165 25.10 -4.10 7.82
N PHE A 166 24.30 -4.50 8.81
CA PHE A 166 23.59 -5.76 8.81
C PHE A 166 22.17 -5.53 9.31
N ASN A 167 21.17 -5.91 8.51
CA ASN A 167 19.77 -5.65 8.76
C ASN A 167 18.97 -6.96 8.79
N PRO A 168 19.01 -7.73 9.90
CA PRO A 168 18.19 -8.93 10.03
C PRO A 168 16.73 -8.57 10.30
N TYR A 169 15.82 -9.40 9.80
CA TYR A 169 14.39 -9.27 10.02
C TYR A 169 13.71 -10.62 10.06
N LEU A 170 12.64 -10.70 10.83
CA LEU A 170 11.72 -11.83 10.92
C LEU A 170 10.31 -11.31 11.08
N SER A 171 9.37 -11.86 10.33
CA SER A 171 7.95 -11.55 10.45
C SER A 171 7.14 -12.83 10.41
N TYR A 172 6.11 -12.87 11.23
CA TYR A 172 5.11 -13.92 11.27
C TYR A 172 3.73 -13.28 11.23
N ASN A 173 2.89 -13.79 10.35
CA ASN A 173 1.49 -13.41 10.24
C ASN A 173 0.62 -14.66 10.32
N ARG A 174 -0.45 -14.60 11.12
CA ARG A 174 -1.52 -15.59 11.13
C ARG A 174 -2.84 -14.90 10.89
N ASN A 175 -3.57 -15.40 9.90
CA ASN A 175 -4.90 -14.90 9.54
C ASN A 175 -5.95 -16.01 9.70
N LYS A 176 -7.12 -15.64 10.26
CA LYS A 176 -8.37 -16.41 10.17
C LYS A 176 -9.42 -15.51 9.56
N SER A 177 -10.12 -15.97 8.53
CA SER A 177 -11.17 -15.22 7.85
C SER A 177 -12.39 -16.09 7.62
N ASP A 178 -13.54 -15.57 8.01
CA ASP A 178 -14.86 -16.12 7.71
C ASP A 178 -15.59 -15.13 6.80
N GLN A 179 -16.00 -15.57 5.62
CA GLN A 179 -16.68 -14.72 4.63
C GLN A 179 -17.90 -15.43 4.08
N THR A 180 -19.03 -14.72 4.07
CA THR A 180 -20.22 -15.12 3.30
C THR A 180 -20.42 -14.15 2.15
N SER A 181 -20.76 -14.66 0.98
CA SER A 181 -21.02 -13.86 -0.21
C SER A 181 -22.31 -14.29 -0.86
N ARG A 182 -23.09 -13.30 -1.31
CA ARG A 182 -24.23 -13.47 -2.20
C ARG A 182 -23.99 -12.60 -3.40
N SER A 183 -24.12 -13.15 -4.61
CA SER A 183 -24.05 -12.36 -5.84
C SER A 183 -25.04 -12.84 -6.89
N ALA A 184 -25.42 -11.95 -7.79
CA ALA A 184 -26.28 -12.24 -8.91
C ALA A 184 -25.85 -11.43 -10.14
N ASP A 185 -25.86 -12.08 -11.30
CA ASP A 185 -25.59 -11.48 -12.61
C ASP A 185 -26.92 -11.31 -13.36
N PHE A 186 -27.11 -10.12 -13.96
CA PHE A 186 -28.33 -9.75 -14.66
C PHE A 186 -28.02 -9.31 -16.09
N ASN A 187 -28.93 -9.59 -17.04
CA ASN A 187 -28.83 -9.13 -18.42
C ASN A 187 -29.40 -7.71 -18.62
N LYS A 188 -30.07 -7.16 -17.62
CA LYS A 188 -30.56 -5.77 -17.58
C LYS A 188 -30.20 -5.18 -16.22
N GLU A 189 -29.96 -3.89 -16.18
CA GLU A 189 -29.65 -3.22 -14.91
C GLU A 189 -30.87 -3.33 -13.98
N PRO A 190 -30.70 -3.93 -12.77
CA PRO A 190 -31.77 -4.04 -11.81
C PRO A 190 -32.02 -2.65 -11.19
N TRP A 191 -33.26 -2.20 -11.23
CA TRP A 191 -33.67 -1.03 -10.48
C TRP A 191 -33.92 -1.42 -9.02
N GLU A 192 -33.26 -0.76 -8.09
CA GLU A 192 -33.33 -1.06 -6.65
C GLU A 192 -33.80 0.18 -5.88
N SER A 193 -34.75 0.02 -4.98
CA SER A 193 -35.20 1.09 -4.08
C SER A 193 -34.26 1.27 -2.88
N TYR A 194 -33.51 0.22 -2.54
CA TYR A 194 -32.41 0.26 -1.58
C TYR A 194 -31.30 -0.68 -2.01
N LEU A 195 -30.06 -0.38 -1.63
CA LEU A 195 -28.88 -1.12 -2.05
C LEU A 195 -28.91 -2.57 -1.54
N GLY A 196 -29.03 -3.53 -2.48
CA GLY A 196 -29.11 -4.96 -2.21
C GLY A 196 -30.51 -5.56 -2.27
N GLU A 197 -31.53 -4.77 -2.64
CA GLU A 197 -32.92 -5.27 -2.79
C GLU A 197 -33.01 -6.43 -3.78
N SER A 198 -32.29 -6.34 -4.90
CA SER A 198 -32.29 -7.40 -5.92
C SER A 198 -31.74 -8.72 -5.36
N LEU A 199 -30.68 -8.68 -4.53
CA LEU A 199 -30.14 -9.87 -3.88
C LEU A 199 -31.11 -10.45 -2.84
N ASP A 200 -31.74 -9.60 -2.04
CA ASP A 200 -32.72 -10.04 -1.05
C ASP A 200 -33.92 -10.71 -1.74
N SER A 201 -34.41 -10.14 -2.85
CA SER A 201 -35.45 -10.73 -3.67
C SER A 201 -35.05 -12.08 -4.26
N ILE A 202 -33.86 -12.18 -4.88
CA ILE A 202 -33.36 -13.39 -5.52
C ILE A 202 -33.17 -14.55 -4.52
N PHE A 203 -32.68 -14.29 -3.30
CA PHE A 203 -32.31 -15.35 -2.35
C PHE A 203 -33.39 -15.66 -1.30
N HIS A 204 -34.36 -14.75 -1.02
CA HIS A 204 -35.34 -14.95 0.04
C HIS A 204 -36.79 -15.01 -0.44
N ASN A 205 -37.10 -14.46 -1.64
CA ASN A 205 -38.46 -14.43 -2.14
C ASN A 205 -38.53 -14.77 -3.64
N PRO A 206 -38.63 -16.07 -4.00
CA PRO A 206 -38.57 -16.55 -5.36
C PRO A 206 -39.72 -16.06 -6.28
N GLY A 207 -40.77 -15.52 -5.72
CA GLY A 207 -41.94 -15.02 -6.47
C GLY A 207 -42.09 -13.51 -6.60
N ALA A 208 -41.23 -12.73 -5.93
CA ALA A 208 -41.33 -11.29 -5.88
C ALA A 208 -40.45 -10.57 -6.91
N GLY A 209 -41.07 -9.89 -7.84
CA GLY A 209 -40.46 -8.84 -8.65
C GLY A 209 -39.82 -9.27 -9.96
N GLY A 210 -39.56 -8.28 -10.82
CA GLY A 210 -39.00 -8.44 -12.16
C GLY A 210 -37.54 -8.88 -12.21
N TYR A 211 -36.86 -9.00 -11.07
CA TYR A 211 -35.45 -9.38 -11.01
C TYR A 211 -35.18 -10.79 -11.54
N HIS A 212 -36.09 -11.75 -11.30
CA HIS A 212 -35.92 -13.14 -11.76
C HIS A 212 -35.92 -13.26 -13.29
N ASN A 213 -36.64 -12.36 -14.00
CA ASN A 213 -36.67 -12.38 -15.46
C ASN A 213 -35.36 -11.89 -16.08
N ALA A 214 -34.64 -11.01 -15.40
CA ALA A 214 -33.34 -10.50 -15.82
C ALA A 214 -32.17 -11.34 -15.30
N LEU A 215 -32.42 -12.29 -14.39
CA LEU A 215 -31.39 -13.09 -13.75
C LEU A 215 -30.75 -14.07 -14.72
N ILE A 216 -29.43 -14.00 -14.88
CA ILE A 216 -28.64 -14.98 -15.60
C ILE A 216 -28.25 -16.10 -14.63
N THR A 217 -27.57 -15.77 -13.55
CA THR A 217 -27.12 -16.70 -12.52
C THR A 217 -26.98 -16.00 -11.19
N ALA A 218 -27.09 -16.78 -10.11
CA ALA A 218 -26.80 -16.30 -8.76
C ALA A 218 -25.83 -17.26 -8.07
N MET A 219 -25.08 -16.75 -7.09
CA MET A 219 -24.14 -17.52 -6.32
C MET A 219 -24.23 -17.12 -4.83
N LYS A 220 -24.35 -18.15 -3.98
CA LYS A 220 -24.15 -18.00 -2.55
C LYS A 220 -22.92 -18.79 -2.15
N SER A 221 -22.00 -18.20 -1.40
CA SER A 221 -20.80 -18.93 -0.95
C SER A 221 -20.44 -18.62 0.51
N LEU A 222 -19.85 -19.61 1.14
CA LEU A 222 -19.19 -19.53 2.44
C LEU A 222 -17.72 -19.85 2.22
N ASN A 223 -16.85 -18.96 2.64
CA ASN A 223 -15.40 -19.14 2.60
C ASN A 223 -14.84 -18.99 4.01
N ARG A 224 -14.26 -20.06 4.55
CA ARG A 224 -13.51 -20.06 5.80
C ARG A 224 -12.06 -20.36 5.51
N SER A 225 -11.17 -19.48 5.96
CA SER A 225 -9.75 -19.68 5.73
C SER A 225 -8.92 -19.45 7.00
N ARG A 226 -7.81 -20.20 7.07
CA ARG A 226 -6.77 -20.02 8.07
C ARG A 226 -5.44 -20.07 7.37
N GLY A 227 -4.71 -18.94 7.44
CA GLY A 227 -3.40 -18.83 6.83
C GLY A 227 -2.33 -18.50 7.85
N GLU A 228 -1.14 -19.00 7.61
CA GLU A 228 0.09 -18.62 8.28
C GLU A 228 1.10 -18.20 7.23
N TYR A 229 1.72 -17.07 7.42
CA TYR A 229 2.77 -16.55 6.55
C TYR A 229 3.96 -16.14 7.41
N TYR A 230 5.13 -16.56 7.02
CA TYR A 230 6.37 -16.18 7.70
C TYR A 230 7.41 -15.81 6.66
N TYR A 231 8.19 -14.79 6.97
CA TYR A 231 9.35 -14.43 6.19
C TYR A 231 10.46 -13.92 7.11
N GLY A 232 11.68 -14.17 6.69
CA GLY A 232 12.84 -13.71 7.42
C GLY A 232 14.06 -13.65 6.54
N GLY A 233 15.09 -12.99 7.05
CA GLY A 233 16.32 -12.85 6.31
C GLY A 233 17.23 -11.77 6.88
N GLY A 234 18.19 -11.36 6.05
CA GLY A 234 19.08 -10.28 6.38
C GLY A 234 19.76 -9.70 5.15
N ASP A 235 19.96 -8.40 5.19
CA ASP A 235 20.71 -7.66 4.20
C ASP A 235 22.05 -7.25 4.84
N PHE A 236 23.15 -7.61 4.21
CA PHE A 236 24.52 -7.26 4.60
C PHE A 236 25.12 -6.32 3.56
N LYS A 237 25.80 -5.26 4.01
CA LYS A 237 26.55 -4.38 3.14
C LYS A 237 27.85 -3.96 3.83
N ALA A 238 28.95 -4.03 3.10
CA ALA A 238 30.25 -3.54 3.54
C ALA A 238 30.78 -2.55 2.52
N GLU A 239 31.16 -1.37 2.98
CA GLU A 239 31.82 -0.32 2.18
C GLU A 239 33.23 -0.06 2.71
N SER A 240 34.18 0.04 1.79
CA SER A 240 35.56 0.41 2.09
C SER A 240 36.00 1.54 1.18
N ARG A 241 36.46 2.64 1.77
CA ARG A 241 37.14 3.71 1.05
C ARG A 241 38.62 3.38 0.95
N MET A 242 39.17 3.53 -0.26
CA MET A 242 40.60 3.31 -0.51
C MET A 242 41.47 4.31 0.25
N ALA A 243 42.66 3.87 0.67
CA ALA A 243 43.53 4.71 1.47
C ALA A 243 44.15 5.89 0.69
N TYR A 244 44.43 5.69 -0.60
CA TYR A 244 45.18 6.63 -1.42
C TYR A 244 44.35 7.29 -2.54
N THR A 245 43.16 6.75 -2.85
CA THR A 245 42.23 7.27 -3.83
C THR A 245 40.85 7.56 -3.19
N PRO A 246 40.02 8.40 -3.78
CA PRO A 246 38.66 8.62 -3.27
C PRO A 246 37.71 7.45 -3.54
N ASP A 247 38.17 6.39 -4.16
CA ASP A 247 37.36 5.27 -4.65
C ASP A 247 36.71 4.46 -3.53
N ILE A 248 35.58 3.84 -3.85
CA ILE A 248 34.78 3.08 -2.90
C ILE A 248 34.54 1.67 -3.46
N ILE A 249 34.84 0.66 -2.64
CA ILE A 249 34.40 -0.72 -2.87
C ILE A 249 33.18 -1.00 -1.99
N THR A 250 32.15 -1.54 -2.60
CA THR A 250 30.95 -2.02 -1.90
C THR A 250 30.77 -3.50 -2.17
N LEU A 251 30.50 -4.27 -1.10
CA LEU A 251 30.05 -5.65 -1.19
C LEU A 251 28.67 -5.74 -0.51
N ASP A 252 27.76 -6.44 -1.14
CA ASP A 252 26.45 -6.69 -0.57
C ASP A 252 26.06 -8.16 -0.67
N ALA A 253 25.29 -8.61 0.30
CA ALA A 253 24.69 -9.93 0.31
C ALA A 253 23.30 -9.85 0.94
N LYS A 254 22.38 -10.64 0.41
CA LYS A 254 21.02 -10.76 0.91
C LYS A 254 20.62 -12.21 0.94
N ALA A 255 20.05 -12.62 2.07
CA ALA A 255 19.38 -13.92 2.20
C ALA A 255 17.95 -13.67 2.67
N ARG A 256 16.98 -14.35 2.06
CA ARG A 256 15.57 -14.28 2.45
C ARG A 256 14.95 -15.66 2.34
N PHE A 257 14.10 -15.99 3.28
CA PHE A 257 13.17 -17.11 3.18
C PHE A 257 11.75 -16.62 3.43
N ASP A 258 10.80 -17.18 2.71
CA ASP A 258 9.38 -16.91 2.82
C ASP A 258 8.63 -18.24 2.84
N GLY A 259 7.53 -18.32 3.57
CA GLY A 259 6.65 -19.48 3.52
C GLY A 259 5.24 -19.15 3.94
N SER A 260 4.28 -19.90 3.41
CA SER A 260 2.89 -19.80 3.81
C SER A 260 2.22 -21.15 3.78
N ASN A 261 1.36 -21.38 4.78
CA ASN A 261 0.39 -22.46 4.81
C ASN A 261 -1.00 -21.82 4.84
N ASN A 262 -1.89 -22.28 3.98
CA ASN A 262 -3.27 -21.78 3.96
C ASN A 262 -4.24 -22.94 3.78
N ASP A 263 -5.15 -23.11 4.74
CA ASP A 263 -6.27 -24.04 4.69
C ASP A 263 -7.53 -23.24 4.39
N GLN A 264 -8.37 -23.71 3.47
CA GLN A 264 -9.59 -23.03 3.05
C GLN A 264 -10.73 -24.03 2.84
N LEU A 265 -11.84 -23.83 3.54
CA LEU A 265 -13.11 -24.49 3.26
C LEU A 265 -13.97 -23.54 2.44
N TYR A 266 -14.40 -23.97 1.29
CA TYR A 266 -15.20 -23.20 0.36
C TYR A 266 -16.46 -23.99 0.01
N LYS A 267 -17.63 -23.49 0.43
CA LYS A 267 -18.95 -24.04 0.10
C LYS A 267 -19.65 -23.08 -0.81
N MET A 268 -20.25 -23.56 -1.89
CA MET A 268 -20.86 -22.75 -2.90
C MET A 268 -22.13 -23.39 -3.46
N SER A 269 -23.15 -22.56 -3.70
CA SER A 269 -24.34 -22.89 -4.44
C SER A 269 -24.49 -21.90 -5.59
N THR A 270 -24.59 -22.38 -6.83
CA THR A 270 -24.63 -21.54 -8.03
C THR A 270 -25.73 -21.95 -8.97
N GLY A 271 -26.29 -21.02 -9.73
CA GLY A 271 -27.39 -21.23 -10.67
C GLY A 271 -28.56 -20.29 -10.38
N LYS A 272 -29.76 -20.69 -10.80
CA LYS A 272 -30.99 -19.97 -10.42
C LYS A 272 -31.48 -20.55 -9.10
N PRO A 273 -31.50 -19.74 -8.01
CA PRO A 273 -32.03 -20.23 -6.73
C PRO A 273 -33.44 -20.84 -6.89
N PHE A 274 -33.73 -21.89 -6.14
CA PHE A 274 -34.98 -22.64 -6.18
C PHE A 274 -35.24 -23.44 -7.50
N GLN A 275 -34.25 -23.53 -8.42
CA GLN A 275 -34.31 -24.31 -9.64
C GLN A 275 -33.13 -25.28 -9.72
N ASN A 276 -32.94 -26.15 -8.73
CA ASN A 276 -31.86 -27.13 -8.61
C ASN A 276 -30.47 -26.49 -8.84
N PRO A 277 -30.00 -25.60 -7.96
CA PRO A 277 -28.69 -25.00 -8.07
C PRO A 277 -27.61 -26.10 -7.97
N THR A 278 -26.49 -25.88 -8.64
CA THR A 278 -25.31 -26.72 -8.49
C THR A 278 -24.63 -26.38 -7.18
N GLU A 279 -24.41 -27.37 -6.35
CA GLU A 279 -23.70 -27.25 -5.08
C GLU A 279 -22.28 -27.79 -5.19
N GLN A 280 -21.35 -27.16 -4.54
CA GLN A 280 -19.95 -27.55 -4.51
C GLN A 280 -19.34 -27.23 -3.14
N ASP A 281 -18.78 -28.24 -2.50
CA ASP A 281 -18.07 -28.13 -1.25
C ASP A 281 -16.63 -28.54 -1.44
N GLN A 282 -15.69 -27.64 -1.18
CA GLN A 282 -14.28 -27.86 -1.43
C GLN A 282 -13.44 -27.56 -0.18
N PHE A 283 -12.44 -28.40 0.04
CA PHE A 283 -11.32 -28.06 0.91
C PHE A 283 -10.08 -27.85 0.06
N ARG A 284 -9.41 -26.72 0.26
CA ARG A 284 -8.17 -26.33 -0.42
C ARG A 284 -7.08 -26.18 0.61
N TYR A 285 -5.91 -26.70 0.26
CA TYR A 285 -4.71 -26.51 1.02
C TYR A 285 -3.65 -25.89 0.13
N GLN A 286 -2.90 -24.93 0.66
CA GLN A 286 -1.73 -24.40 -0.04
C GLN A 286 -0.54 -24.40 0.90
N ASN A 287 0.56 -24.98 0.45
CA ASN A 287 1.87 -24.81 1.05
C ASN A 287 2.79 -24.17 0.02
N TRP A 288 3.24 -22.98 0.34
CA TRP A 288 4.17 -22.25 -0.50
C TRP A 288 5.41 -21.88 0.29
N ASN A 289 6.60 -22.04 -0.32
CA ASN A 289 7.85 -21.58 0.25
C ASN A 289 8.78 -21.02 -0.82
N SER A 290 9.68 -20.14 -0.44
CA SER A 290 10.64 -19.50 -1.31
C SER A 290 11.93 -19.15 -0.57
N TYR A 291 13.07 -19.30 -1.24
CA TYR A 291 14.39 -18.93 -0.78
C TYR A 291 15.05 -18.02 -1.82
N LEU A 292 15.64 -16.94 -1.37
CA LEU A 292 16.40 -15.99 -2.18
C LEU A 292 17.78 -15.81 -1.59
N TYR A 293 18.81 -15.93 -2.45
CA TYR A 293 20.19 -15.56 -2.16
C TYR A 293 20.65 -14.57 -3.21
N GLN A 294 21.27 -13.49 -2.78
CA GLN A 294 21.85 -12.48 -3.65
C GLN A 294 23.23 -12.12 -3.12
N PHE A 295 24.17 -11.98 -4.03
CA PHE A 295 25.52 -11.49 -3.75
C PHE A 295 25.88 -10.46 -4.80
N GLY A 296 26.51 -9.37 -4.38
CA GLY A 296 26.90 -8.34 -5.28
C GLY A 296 28.11 -7.57 -4.83
N GLY A 297 28.60 -6.77 -5.76
CA GLY A 297 29.66 -5.82 -5.46
C GLY A 297 29.78 -4.77 -6.54
N SER A 298 30.31 -3.63 -6.15
CA SER A 298 30.60 -2.51 -7.01
C SER A 298 31.95 -1.89 -6.67
N TYR A 299 32.60 -1.36 -7.68
CA TYR A 299 33.77 -0.52 -7.54
C TYR A 299 33.45 0.85 -8.12
N GLU A 300 33.43 1.87 -7.28
CA GLU A 300 33.23 3.24 -7.71
C GLU A 300 34.57 3.94 -7.87
N CYS A 301 35.01 4.12 -9.11
CA CYS A 301 36.17 4.90 -9.46
C CYS A 301 35.81 6.38 -9.53
N ILE A 302 36.48 7.23 -8.74
CA ILE A 302 36.16 8.65 -8.62
C ILE A 302 37.30 9.50 -9.17
N ILE A 303 37.06 10.18 -10.29
CA ILE A 303 38.02 11.09 -10.92
C ILE A 303 37.60 12.53 -10.60
N ILE A 304 38.48 13.27 -9.93
CA ILE A 304 38.24 14.65 -9.52
C ILE A 304 39.10 15.58 -10.42
N SER A 305 38.43 16.55 -11.07
CA SER A 305 39.08 17.45 -12.04
C SER A 305 38.66 18.91 -11.79
N GLY A 306 39.37 19.83 -12.46
CA GLY A 306 39.13 21.29 -12.44
C GLY A 306 39.92 22.05 -11.36
N LYS A 307 40.14 23.36 -11.59
CA LYS A 307 40.94 24.26 -10.73
C LYS A 307 40.57 24.20 -9.24
N ASN A 308 39.30 23.97 -8.95
CA ASN A 308 38.77 23.89 -7.58
C ASN A 308 38.19 22.51 -7.23
N ARG A 309 38.57 21.45 -7.96
CA ARG A 309 38.02 20.11 -7.82
C ARG A 309 36.49 20.08 -7.93
N ASN A 310 35.95 20.88 -8.85
CA ASN A 310 34.52 21.12 -8.99
C ASN A 310 33.81 20.04 -9.83
N TYR A 311 34.58 19.32 -10.65
CA TYR A 311 34.09 18.23 -11.48
C TYR A 311 34.43 16.90 -10.84
N ARG A 312 33.49 15.99 -10.81
CA ARG A 312 33.68 14.60 -10.42
C ARG A 312 33.08 13.71 -11.48
N TYR A 313 33.83 12.72 -11.89
CA TYR A 313 33.37 11.67 -12.79
C TYR A 313 33.41 10.37 -12.04
N PHE A 314 32.38 9.53 -12.23
CA PHE A 314 32.26 8.26 -11.58
C PHE A 314 32.09 7.18 -12.64
N ILE A 315 32.88 6.12 -12.53
CA ILE A 315 32.76 4.91 -13.32
C ILE A 315 32.53 3.79 -12.33
N THR A 316 31.35 3.17 -12.41
CA THR A 316 30.91 2.21 -11.39
C THR A 316 30.50 0.90 -12.03
N PRO A 317 31.46 -0.01 -12.35
CA PRO A 317 31.12 -1.38 -12.67
C PRO A 317 30.53 -2.09 -11.46
N GLN A 318 29.44 -2.83 -11.69
CA GLN A 318 28.72 -3.58 -10.66
C GLN A 318 28.38 -4.96 -11.19
N TYR A 319 28.38 -5.93 -10.29
CA TYR A 319 27.91 -7.27 -10.60
C TYR A 319 27.05 -7.78 -9.44
N HIS A 320 25.89 -8.34 -9.79
CA HIS A 320 25.01 -9.00 -8.84
C HIS A 320 24.56 -10.36 -9.36
N TYR A 321 24.67 -11.36 -8.53
CA TYR A 321 24.08 -12.67 -8.72
C TYR A 321 22.89 -12.84 -7.80
N LYS A 322 21.77 -13.28 -8.34
CA LYS A 322 20.55 -13.59 -7.58
C LYS A 322 20.07 -14.98 -7.94
N GLN A 323 19.77 -15.79 -6.94
CA GLN A 323 19.12 -17.07 -7.10
C GLN A 323 17.85 -17.08 -6.24
N THR A 324 16.74 -17.52 -6.86
CA THR A 324 15.46 -17.73 -6.18
C THR A 324 14.99 -19.14 -6.45
N HIS A 325 14.50 -19.80 -5.42
CA HIS A 325 13.78 -21.06 -5.51
C HIS A 325 12.45 -20.91 -4.83
N SER A 326 11.35 -21.38 -5.45
CA SER A 326 10.03 -21.45 -4.83
C SER A 326 9.35 -22.77 -5.13
N SER A 327 8.54 -23.22 -4.19
CA SER A 327 7.69 -24.40 -4.31
C SER A 327 6.28 -24.02 -3.88
N ASP A 328 5.29 -24.37 -4.67
CA ASP A 328 3.87 -24.11 -4.44
C ASP A 328 3.10 -25.43 -4.63
N HIS A 329 2.59 -25.98 -3.54
CA HIS A 329 1.79 -27.20 -3.50
C HIS A 329 0.34 -26.84 -3.17
N ARG A 330 -0.60 -27.15 -4.08
CA ARG A 330 -2.01 -26.78 -3.98
C ARG A 330 -2.95 -27.94 -4.30
N PRO A 331 -3.15 -28.89 -3.40
CA PRO A 331 -4.19 -29.88 -3.54
C PRO A 331 -5.58 -29.26 -3.29
N LEU A 332 -6.55 -29.74 -4.03
CA LEU A 332 -7.96 -29.43 -3.90
C LEU A 332 -8.73 -30.74 -3.67
N TYR A 333 -9.66 -30.73 -2.72
CA TYR A 333 -10.48 -31.86 -2.35
C TYR A 333 -11.95 -31.51 -2.52
N GLU A 334 -12.69 -32.34 -3.25
CA GLU A 334 -14.14 -32.26 -3.40
C GLU A 334 -14.83 -33.01 -2.28
N LEU A 335 -15.64 -32.28 -1.49
CA LEU A 335 -16.31 -32.81 -0.32
C LEU A 335 -17.79 -33.13 -0.56
N ALA A 336 -18.41 -32.54 -1.61
CA ALA A 336 -19.81 -32.70 -1.90
C ALA A 336 -20.18 -34.18 -2.10
N GLY A 337 -21.20 -34.64 -1.37
CA GLY A 337 -21.61 -36.08 -1.37
C GLY A 337 -20.64 -36.99 -0.67
N SER A 338 -19.65 -36.52 0.04
CA SER A 338 -18.66 -37.31 0.77
C SER A 338 -19.00 -37.41 2.26
N LEU A 339 -18.32 -38.38 2.97
CA LEU A 339 -18.43 -38.53 4.43
C LEU A 339 -17.85 -37.31 5.20
N TYR A 340 -17.17 -36.40 4.51
CA TYR A 340 -16.47 -35.23 5.10
C TYR A 340 -17.22 -33.91 4.87
N GLU A 341 -18.38 -33.94 4.25
CA GLU A 341 -19.16 -32.77 3.86
C GLU A 341 -19.51 -31.85 5.05
N ASP A 342 -19.79 -32.44 6.21
CA ASP A 342 -20.14 -31.72 7.44
C ASP A 342 -18.92 -31.35 8.32
N TRP A 343 -17.70 -31.68 7.88
CA TRP A 343 -16.53 -31.38 8.68
C TRP A 343 -16.22 -29.89 8.65
N ASP A 344 -15.78 -29.37 9.78
CA ASP A 344 -15.29 -28.01 9.89
C ASP A 344 -13.84 -27.89 9.37
N LEU A 345 -13.37 -26.65 9.21
CA LEU A 345 -12.04 -26.36 8.71
C LEU A 345 -10.93 -26.95 9.59
N ASP A 346 -11.10 -26.93 10.93
CA ASP A 346 -10.09 -27.42 11.85
C ASP A 346 -9.94 -28.96 11.76
N LYS A 347 -11.04 -29.68 11.59
CA LYS A 347 -11.04 -31.14 11.41
C LYS A 347 -10.46 -31.50 10.04
N LEU A 348 -10.88 -30.84 8.95
CA LEU A 348 -10.32 -31.06 7.61
C LEU A 348 -8.82 -30.80 7.56
N ALA A 349 -8.35 -29.72 8.16
CA ALA A 349 -6.94 -29.38 8.21
C ALA A 349 -6.08 -30.37 9.01
N SER A 350 -6.64 -30.99 10.05
CA SER A 350 -5.93 -31.97 10.89
C SER A 350 -5.89 -33.38 10.30
N THR A 351 -6.73 -33.68 9.30
CA THR A 351 -6.91 -35.02 8.72
C THR A 351 -6.68 -35.08 7.22
N LYS A 352 -5.84 -34.16 6.68
CA LYS A 352 -5.55 -34.04 5.24
C LYS A 352 -5.19 -35.36 4.56
N ASP A 353 -4.39 -36.21 5.23
CA ASP A 353 -3.94 -37.50 4.67
C ASP A 353 -5.11 -38.49 4.43
N GLN A 354 -6.24 -38.30 5.12
CA GLN A 354 -7.44 -39.10 4.94
C GLN A 354 -8.29 -38.65 3.75
N LEU A 355 -8.03 -37.45 3.22
CA LEU A 355 -8.79 -36.84 2.13
C LEU A 355 -8.25 -37.21 0.73
N VAL A 356 -7.24 -38.05 0.63
CA VAL A 356 -6.57 -38.36 -0.65
C VAL A 356 -7.55 -38.92 -1.69
N GLN A 357 -8.58 -39.66 -1.30
CA GLN A 357 -9.60 -40.20 -2.22
C GLN A 357 -10.57 -39.13 -2.74
N GLN A 358 -10.64 -37.94 -2.07
CA GLN A 358 -11.46 -36.80 -2.44
C GLN A 358 -10.69 -35.78 -3.28
N MET A 359 -9.41 -36.07 -3.60
CA MET A 359 -8.55 -35.14 -4.32
C MET A 359 -9.03 -34.97 -5.77
N ASP A 360 -9.30 -33.71 -6.13
CA ASP A 360 -9.52 -33.31 -7.51
C ASP A 360 -8.17 -33.10 -8.20
N LEU A 361 -7.71 -34.14 -8.90
CA LEU A 361 -6.42 -34.13 -9.60
C LEU A 361 -6.39 -33.10 -10.73
N GLN A 362 -7.54 -32.84 -11.37
CA GLN A 362 -7.62 -31.85 -12.46
C GLN A 362 -7.41 -30.41 -12.00
N ASN A 363 -7.71 -30.11 -10.74
CA ASN A 363 -7.58 -28.77 -10.16
C ASN A 363 -6.53 -28.66 -9.05
N SER A 364 -5.84 -29.77 -8.74
CA SER A 364 -4.67 -29.82 -7.86
C SER A 364 -3.38 -29.65 -8.65
N TYR A 365 -2.37 -28.93 -8.10
CA TYR A 365 -1.09 -28.82 -8.78
C TYR A 365 0.09 -28.60 -7.82
N ASP A 366 1.27 -28.95 -8.35
CA ASP A 366 2.58 -28.66 -7.81
C ASP A 366 3.39 -27.81 -8.80
N LEU A 367 3.97 -26.72 -8.31
CA LEU A 367 4.85 -25.88 -9.10
C LEU A 367 6.14 -25.60 -8.35
N LYS A 368 7.28 -25.99 -8.94
CA LYS A 368 8.61 -25.66 -8.42
C LYS A 368 9.33 -24.77 -9.41
N ASN A 369 9.78 -23.62 -8.95
CA ASN A 369 10.47 -22.63 -9.75
C ASN A 369 11.91 -22.42 -9.27
N TRP A 370 12.83 -22.34 -10.21
CA TRP A 370 14.23 -21.94 -10.01
C TRP A 370 14.54 -20.77 -10.94
N GLN A 371 15.01 -19.68 -10.41
CA GLN A 371 15.44 -18.53 -11.19
C GLN A 371 16.86 -18.15 -10.80
N ARG A 372 17.73 -17.93 -11.79
CA ARG A 372 19.07 -17.37 -11.62
C ARG A 372 19.17 -16.11 -12.47
N VAL A 373 19.68 -15.04 -11.89
CA VAL A 373 19.86 -13.77 -12.58
C VAL A 373 21.31 -13.33 -12.38
N HIS A 374 22.02 -13.12 -13.48
CA HIS A 374 23.29 -12.43 -13.51
C HIS A 374 23.02 -11.02 -14.03
N ARG A 375 23.36 -10.01 -13.22
CA ARG A 375 23.21 -8.61 -13.59
C ARG A 375 24.58 -7.95 -13.59
N GLU A 376 24.99 -7.53 -14.77
CA GLU A 376 26.18 -6.72 -15.02
C GLU A 376 25.72 -5.30 -15.28
N GLU A 377 26.29 -4.33 -14.60
CA GLU A 377 25.89 -2.94 -14.76
C GLU A 377 27.09 -2.03 -14.83
N LEU A 378 27.14 -1.15 -15.83
CA LEU A 378 28.09 -0.05 -15.89
C LEU A 378 27.36 1.26 -15.59
N GLY A 379 27.68 1.85 -14.43
CA GLY A 379 27.27 3.18 -14.05
C GLY A 379 28.29 4.22 -14.52
N LEU A 380 27.84 5.24 -15.24
CA LEU A 380 28.64 6.39 -15.65
C LEU A 380 27.96 7.64 -15.12
N SER A 381 28.66 8.43 -14.31
CA SER A 381 28.07 9.68 -13.85
C SER A 381 29.08 10.82 -13.79
N THR A 382 28.56 12.03 -13.86
CA THR A 382 29.35 13.25 -13.69
C THR A 382 28.59 14.22 -12.81
N SER A 383 29.32 14.86 -11.91
CA SER A 383 28.78 15.93 -11.09
C SER A 383 29.65 17.16 -11.16
N TYR A 384 29.00 18.29 -11.14
CA TYR A 384 29.65 19.60 -11.06
C TYR A 384 29.03 20.41 -9.94
N GLN A 385 29.86 21.08 -9.20
CA GLN A 385 29.42 22.01 -8.17
C GLN A 385 30.21 23.31 -8.26
N ARG A 386 29.50 24.40 -8.47
CA ARG A 386 30.10 25.73 -8.49
C ARG A 386 30.63 26.09 -7.10
N PRO A 387 31.79 26.77 -6.97
CA PRO A 387 32.40 27.08 -5.68
C PRO A 387 31.50 27.90 -4.72
N ASP A 388 30.66 28.75 -5.25
CA ASP A 388 29.68 29.55 -4.48
C ASP A 388 28.38 28.83 -4.16
N TRP A 389 28.27 27.53 -4.48
CA TRP A 389 27.11 26.67 -4.26
C TRP A 389 25.81 27.15 -4.90
N LYS A 390 25.89 28.09 -5.87
CA LYS A 390 24.71 28.64 -6.55
C LYS A 390 24.29 27.82 -7.78
N PHE A 391 25.07 26.82 -8.13
CA PHE A 391 24.81 25.95 -9.26
C PHE A 391 25.46 24.58 -9.02
N GLN A 392 24.69 23.52 -9.25
CA GLN A 392 25.17 22.15 -9.27
C GLN A 392 24.36 21.30 -10.24
N TYR A 393 25.01 20.30 -10.83
CA TYR A 393 24.30 19.24 -11.53
C TYR A 393 24.93 17.88 -11.25
N ASN A 394 24.11 16.84 -11.40
CA ASN A 394 24.52 15.46 -11.49
C ASN A 394 23.85 14.84 -12.71
N PHE A 395 24.63 14.21 -13.56
CA PHE A 395 24.15 13.45 -14.70
C PHE A 395 24.63 12.01 -14.55
N SER A 396 23.75 11.03 -14.76
CA SER A 396 24.11 9.62 -14.68
C SER A 396 23.43 8.80 -15.77
N VAL A 397 24.16 7.79 -16.23
CA VAL A 397 23.70 6.76 -17.15
C VAL A 397 24.05 5.42 -16.54
N ASN A 398 23.07 4.57 -16.33
CA ASN A 398 23.22 3.19 -15.87
C ASN A 398 22.85 2.25 -17.01
N LEU A 399 23.71 1.29 -17.29
CA LEU A 399 23.61 0.35 -18.40
C LEU A 399 23.58 -1.10 -17.88
N PRO A 400 22.49 -1.55 -17.27
CA PRO A 400 22.36 -2.90 -16.78
C PRO A 400 22.04 -3.88 -17.90
N LEU A 401 22.75 -5.02 -17.87
CA LEU A 401 22.50 -6.21 -18.68
C LEU A 401 22.15 -7.36 -17.72
N GLU A 402 20.95 -7.90 -17.86
CA GLU A 402 20.46 -9.01 -17.02
C GLU A 402 20.31 -10.27 -17.85
N GLN A 403 20.99 -11.33 -17.44
CA GLN A 403 20.84 -12.68 -17.96
C GLN A 403 20.01 -13.50 -16.98
N VAL A 404 18.79 -13.87 -17.41
CA VAL A 404 17.82 -14.59 -16.60
C VAL A 404 17.70 -16.02 -17.11
N TYR A 405 17.95 -16.97 -16.23
CA TYR A 405 17.66 -18.39 -16.43
C TYR A 405 16.52 -18.79 -15.47
N GLU A 406 15.47 -19.35 -16.02
CA GLU A 406 14.33 -19.87 -15.27
C GLU A 406 14.06 -21.32 -15.64
N ARG A 407 13.75 -22.12 -14.63
CA ARG A 407 13.27 -23.50 -14.78
C ARG A 407 12.04 -23.64 -13.90
N ALA A 408 10.92 -24.05 -14.50
CA ALA A 408 9.69 -24.41 -13.79
C ALA A 408 9.39 -25.88 -14.00
N HIS A 409 9.08 -26.60 -12.93
CA HIS A 409 8.56 -27.94 -12.98
C HIS A 409 7.12 -27.88 -12.47
N TYR A 410 6.19 -28.24 -13.34
CA TYR A 410 4.74 -28.19 -13.11
C TYR A 410 4.14 -29.58 -13.25
N GLN A 411 3.41 -29.97 -12.21
CA GLN A 411 2.71 -31.26 -12.16
C GLN A 411 1.23 -30.98 -11.86
N ARG A 412 0.33 -31.55 -12.70
CA ARG A 412 -1.11 -31.44 -12.56
C ARG A 412 -1.78 -32.60 -13.31
N ASP A 413 -2.54 -33.42 -12.62
CA ASP A 413 -3.15 -34.62 -13.17
C ASP A 413 -2.11 -35.46 -13.95
N GLN A 414 -2.34 -35.72 -15.23
CA GLN A 414 -1.41 -36.45 -16.11
C GLN A 414 -0.29 -35.57 -16.70
N THR A 415 -0.33 -34.27 -16.43
CA THR A 415 0.69 -33.32 -16.93
C THR A 415 1.87 -33.28 -15.97
N ASP A 416 3.04 -33.65 -16.45
CA ASP A 416 4.33 -33.47 -15.78
C ASP A 416 5.29 -32.77 -16.76
N THR A 417 5.49 -31.48 -16.57
CA THR A 417 6.18 -30.64 -17.56
C THR A 417 7.30 -29.82 -16.91
N VAL A 418 8.45 -29.84 -17.56
CA VAL A 418 9.57 -28.97 -17.22
C VAL A 418 9.74 -27.91 -18.30
N MET A 419 9.54 -26.65 -17.91
CA MET A 419 9.78 -25.51 -18.79
C MET A 419 11.09 -24.82 -18.43
N ILE A 420 11.92 -24.56 -19.45
CA ILE A 420 13.18 -23.81 -19.29
C ILE A 420 13.12 -22.58 -20.17
N ARG A 421 13.44 -21.43 -19.56
CA ARG A 421 13.47 -20.14 -20.25
C ARG A 421 14.79 -19.42 -19.98
N ARG A 422 15.38 -18.86 -21.05
CA ARG A 422 16.57 -18.02 -20.99
C ARG A 422 16.25 -16.69 -21.64
N LYS A 423 16.51 -15.60 -20.96
CA LYS A 423 16.25 -14.22 -21.43
C LYS A 423 17.44 -13.34 -21.11
N THR A 424 17.69 -12.38 -22.01
CA THR A 424 18.65 -11.31 -21.78
C THR A 424 17.91 -9.98 -21.89
N PHE A 425 18.01 -9.14 -20.88
CA PHE A 425 17.35 -7.85 -20.80
C PHE A 425 18.42 -6.76 -20.70
N PHE A 426 18.26 -5.72 -21.51
CA PHE A 426 19.02 -4.48 -21.40
C PHE A 426 18.07 -3.37 -20.97
N THR A 427 18.29 -2.78 -19.77
CA THR A 427 17.33 -1.90 -19.11
C THR A 427 17.97 -0.58 -18.68
N PRO A 428 18.41 0.28 -19.66
CA PRO A 428 19.10 1.51 -19.36
C PRO A 428 18.27 2.51 -18.58
N GLU A 429 18.97 3.29 -17.73
CA GLU A 429 18.42 4.39 -16.98
C GLU A 429 19.29 5.64 -17.12
N VAL A 430 18.67 6.80 -17.38
CA VAL A 430 19.33 8.10 -17.51
C VAL A 430 18.72 9.07 -16.51
N SER A 431 19.56 9.74 -15.73
CA SER A 431 19.13 10.71 -14.74
C SER A 431 19.91 12.02 -14.84
N LEU A 432 19.21 13.12 -14.74
CA LEU A 432 19.79 14.46 -14.66
C LEU A 432 19.16 15.18 -13.45
N ASP A 433 19.98 15.55 -12.49
CA ASP A 433 19.62 16.47 -11.40
C ASP A 433 20.34 17.79 -11.61
N PHE A 434 19.60 18.86 -11.58
CA PHE A 434 20.10 20.21 -11.81
C PHE A 434 19.53 21.15 -10.76
N GLN A 435 20.40 21.92 -10.12
CA GLN A 435 19.99 22.85 -9.07
C GLN A 435 20.68 24.20 -9.26
N ALA A 436 19.91 25.29 -9.12
CA ALA A 436 20.42 26.62 -9.32
C ALA A 436 19.76 27.67 -8.42
N GLY A 437 20.50 28.72 -8.10
CA GLY A 437 20.04 29.86 -7.33
C GLY A 437 20.80 30.08 -6.04
N ASP A 438 20.32 30.97 -5.22
CA ASP A 438 20.88 31.24 -3.91
C ASP A 438 19.97 30.65 -2.82
N ARG A 439 20.49 29.75 -2.01
CA ARG A 439 19.77 29.07 -0.93
C ARG A 439 19.20 30.04 0.13
N ASN A 440 19.73 31.25 0.21
CA ASN A 440 19.24 32.28 1.12
C ASN A 440 18.11 33.12 0.54
N THR A 441 17.89 33.10 -0.78
CA THR A 441 16.86 33.91 -1.46
C THR A 441 15.91 33.03 -2.27
N THR A 442 16.38 32.47 -3.37
CA THR A 442 15.60 31.62 -4.28
C THR A 442 16.45 30.46 -4.75
N TRP A 443 16.00 29.26 -4.47
CA TRP A 443 16.60 27.99 -4.87
C TRP A 443 15.63 27.19 -5.71
N ARG A 444 16.08 26.68 -6.85
CA ARG A 444 15.28 25.87 -7.78
C ARG A 444 16.05 24.62 -8.20
N GLY A 445 15.33 23.55 -8.47
CA GLY A 445 15.92 22.33 -9.00
C GLY A 445 15.01 21.65 -10.00
N TYR A 446 15.64 20.88 -10.88
CA TYR A 446 15.02 20.00 -11.86
C TYR A 446 15.64 18.63 -11.72
N ASN A 447 14.80 17.61 -11.66
CA ASN A 447 15.23 16.23 -11.76
C ASN A 447 14.49 15.59 -12.93
N ILE A 448 15.24 14.98 -13.85
CA ILE A 448 14.72 14.27 -15.02
C ILE A 448 15.27 12.86 -14.94
N ASN A 449 14.39 11.88 -14.94
CA ASN A 449 14.75 10.46 -14.97
C ASN A 449 14.00 9.77 -16.10
N TYR A 450 14.73 9.05 -16.94
CA TYR A 450 14.20 8.12 -17.92
C TYR A 450 14.66 6.72 -17.57
N LYS A 451 13.72 5.79 -17.49
CA LYS A 451 13.99 4.37 -17.23
C LYS A 451 13.29 3.51 -18.27
N PHE A 452 14.05 2.63 -18.91
CA PHE A 452 13.52 1.54 -19.69
C PHE A 452 13.62 0.24 -18.88
N SER A 453 12.55 -0.55 -18.82
CA SER A 453 12.55 -1.86 -18.17
C SER A 453 11.89 -2.92 -19.03
N GLN A 454 12.38 -4.15 -18.91
CA GLN A 454 11.84 -5.34 -19.56
C GLN A 454 11.58 -6.40 -18.48
N GLU A 455 10.47 -7.12 -18.63
CA GLU A 455 10.04 -8.14 -17.70
C GLU A 455 9.40 -9.29 -18.47
N ALA A 456 9.84 -10.51 -18.21
CA ALA A 456 9.22 -11.70 -18.78
C ALA A 456 7.84 -11.90 -18.15
N ALA A 457 6.88 -12.39 -18.93
CA ALA A 457 5.60 -12.83 -18.35
C ALA A 457 5.85 -13.93 -17.30
N PRO A 458 5.07 -14.00 -16.21
CA PRO A 458 5.20 -15.09 -15.23
C PRO A 458 5.18 -16.45 -15.91
N ILE A 459 6.14 -17.32 -15.58
CA ILE A 459 6.34 -18.58 -16.30
C ILE A 459 5.11 -19.49 -16.22
N GLN A 460 4.36 -19.43 -15.13
CA GLN A 460 3.13 -20.18 -14.94
C GLN A 460 2.03 -19.82 -15.95
N TYR A 461 1.96 -18.58 -16.40
CA TYR A 461 0.99 -18.17 -17.42
C TYR A 461 1.37 -18.64 -18.84
N SER A 462 2.61 -19.04 -19.03
CA SER A 462 3.10 -19.59 -20.28
C SER A 462 2.87 -21.10 -20.42
N MET A 463 2.33 -21.74 -19.40
CA MET A 463 1.98 -23.16 -19.41
C MET A 463 0.59 -23.34 -20.02
N ASP A 464 0.39 -24.42 -20.75
CA ASP A 464 -0.93 -24.76 -21.28
C ASP A 464 -1.70 -25.57 -20.23
N TYR A 465 -2.66 -24.95 -19.59
CA TYR A 465 -3.51 -25.58 -18.57
C TYR A 465 -4.91 -24.98 -18.58
N GLN A 466 -5.85 -25.71 -17.98
CA GLN A 466 -7.21 -25.23 -17.69
C GLN A 466 -7.50 -25.43 -16.21
N ASP A 467 -8.01 -24.39 -15.54
CA ASP A 467 -8.42 -24.44 -14.14
C ASP A 467 -9.95 -24.23 -14.07
N HIS A 468 -10.64 -25.24 -13.61
CA HIS A 468 -12.09 -25.29 -13.43
C HIS A 468 -12.49 -25.38 -11.94
N SER A 469 -11.60 -25.02 -11.02
CA SER A 469 -11.86 -25.08 -9.57
C SER A 469 -13.00 -24.17 -9.09
N ASP A 470 -13.40 -23.20 -9.91
CA ASP A 470 -14.57 -22.36 -9.72
C ASP A 470 -15.49 -22.55 -10.95
N PRO A 471 -16.73 -23.08 -10.81
CA PRO A 471 -17.60 -23.38 -11.94
C PRO A 471 -18.02 -22.15 -12.73
N LEU A 472 -17.94 -20.93 -12.16
CA LEU A 472 -18.22 -19.69 -12.87
C LEU A 472 -16.98 -18.99 -13.42
N VAL A 473 -15.79 -19.54 -13.14
CA VAL A 473 -14.50 -18.93 -13.54
C VAL A 473 -13.53 -19.99 -14.03
N VAL A 474 -13.29 -20.03 -15.33
CA VAL A 474 -12.26 -20.87 -15.95
C VAL A 474 -11.01 -20.05 -16.22
N ARG A 475 -9.83 -20.59 -15.89
CA ARG A 475 -8.55 -19.95 -16.18
C ARG A 475 -7.73 -20.82 -17.12
N LEU A 476 -7.19 -20.19 -18.17
CA LEU A 476 -6.35 -20.83 -19.19
C LEU A 476 -4.93 -20.30 -19.11
N GLY A 477 -3.98 -21.09 -19.64
CA GLY A 477 -2.61 -20.64 -19.92
C GLY A 477 -2.45 -20.11 -21.34
N ASN A 478 -1.28 -19.51 -21.65
CA ASN A 478 -0.91 -19.05 -22.99
C ASN A 478 0.62 -19.08 -23.17
N SER A 479 1.11 -20.02 -23.98
CA SER A 479 2.57 -20.18 -24.25
C SER A 479 3.17 -19.07 -25.12
N ASN A 480 2.36 -18.23 -25.78
CA ASN A 480 2.79 -17.20 -26.74
C ASN A 480 2.98 -15.80 -26.14
N LEU A 481 3.11 -15.71 -24.82
CA LEU A 481 3.26 -14.41 -24.13
C LEU A 481 4.60 -13.74 -24.46
N LYS A 482 4.53 -12.47 -24.87
CA LYS A 482 5.72 -11.62 -25.12
C LYS A 482 6.13 -10.90 -23.86
N ASP A 483 7.42 -10.55 -23.77
CA ASP A 483 7.96 -9.79 -22.66
C ASP A 483 7.37 -8.38 -22.61
N LYS A 484 6.97 -7.95 -21.43
CA LYS A 484 6.50 -6.58 -21.16
C LYS A 484 7.69 -5.62 -21.25
N LYS A 485 7.46 -4.47 -21.89
CA LYS A 485 8.42 -3.36 -21.98
C LYS A 485 7.78 -2.10 -21.39
N THR A 486 8.48 -1.43 -20.50
CA THR A 486 8.02 -0.20 -19.87
C THR A 486 8.99 0.93 -20.13
N HIS A 487 8.47 2.05 -20.62
CA HIS A 487 9.19 3.31 -20.72
C HIS A 487 8.60 4.26 -19.68
N SER A 488 9.42 4.71 -18.74
CA SER A 488 9.01 5.64 -17.69
C SER A 488 9.82 6.92 -17.77
N VAL A 489 9.15 8.07 -17.73
CA VAL A 489 9.74 9.40 -17.64
C VAL A 489 9.23 10.06 -16.37
N VAL A 490 10.13 10.55 -15.55
CA VAL A 490 9.81 11.33 -14.34
C VAL A 490 10.48 12.69 -14.47
N LEU A 491 9.70 13.76 -14.35
CA LEU A 491 10.18 15.13 -14.28
C LEU A 491 9.76 15.71 -12.93
N ASN A 492 10.71 16.23 -12.20
CA ASN A 492 10.44 16.95 -10.95
C ASN A 492 11.03 18.36 -11.04
N TYR A 493 10.22 19.35 -10.75
CA TYR A 493 10.63 20.74 -10.65
C TYR A 493 10.24 21.29 -9.29
N TYR A 494 11.18 21.92 -8.62
CA TYR A 494 10.85 22.64 -7.39
C TYR A 494 11.49 24.03 -7.33
N VAL A 495 10.81 24.94 -6.67
CA VAL A 495 11.34 26.26 -6.33
C VAL A 495 10.97 26.65 -4.91
N ASN A 496 11.97 27.07 -4.17
CA ASN A 496 11.82 27.59 -2.82
C ASN A 496 12.25 29.07 -2.79
N LYS A 497 11.33 29.98 -2.43
CA LYS A 497 11.61 31.41 -2.26
C LYS A 497 11.60 31.73 -0.77
N LYS A 498 12.79 31.70 -0.14
CA LYS A 498 12.95 31.85 1.32
C LYS A 498 12.42 33.18 1.86
N LYS A 499 12.65 34.27 1.16
CA LYS A 499 12.14 35.61 1.57
C LYS A 499 10.62 35.65 1.64
N LEU A 500 9.95 34.97 0.69
CA LEU A 500 8.50 34.87 0.62
C LEU A 500 7.94 33.70 1.44
N ASN A 501 8.83 32.83 1.93
CA ASN A 501 8.48 31.56 2.56
C ASN A 501 7.52 30.72 1.70
N SER A 502 7.70 30.77 0.36
CA SER A 502 6.85 30.05 -0.59
C SER A 502 7.61 28.90 -1.25
N PHE A 503 6.88 27.84 -1.50
CA PHE A 503 7.38 26.62 -2.09
C PHE A 503 6.44 26.14 -3.20
N LEU A 504 7.01 25.79 -4.34
CA LEU A 504 6.32 25.11 -5.43
C LEU A 504 7.07 23.81 -5.75
N ASN A 505 6.34 22.74 -5.89
CA ASN A 505 6.86 21.46 -6.37
C ASN A 505 5.91 20.90 -7.42
N VAL A 506 6.48 20.47 -8.55
CA VAL A 506 5.76 19.91 -9.69
C VAL A 506 6.41 18.56 -10.05
N HIS A 507 5.63 17.51 -9.96
CA HIS A 507 6.03 16.17 -10.40
C HIS A 507 5.18 15.73 -11.59
N PHE A 508 5.83 15.39 -12.65
CA PHE A 508 5.21 14.82 -13.84
C PHE A 508 5.75 13.40 -14.07
N TYR A 509 4.85 12.48 -14.37
CA TYR A 509 5.14 11.08 -14.67
C TYR A 509 4.48 10.70 -15.97
N TYR A 510 5.19 9.95 -16.78
CA TYR A 510 4.68 9.31 -17.99
C TYR A 510 5.16 7.86 -18.03
N ASP A 511 4.21 6.93 -18.19
CA ASP A 511 4.48 5.50 -18.33
C ASP A 511 3.82 4.99 -19.60
N LEU A 512 4.58 4.31 -20.45
CA LEU A 512 4.13 3.61 -21.65
C LEU A 512 4.46 2.13 -21.53
N TRP A 513 3.43 1.29 -21.65
CA TRP A 513 3.58 -0.16 -21.62
C TRP A 513 3.37 -0.76 -23.00
N LYS A 514 4.36 -1.54 -23.44
CA LYS A 514 4.26 -2.42 -24.60
C LYS A 514 4.16 -3.87 -24.12
N ASN A 515 3.34 -4.67 -24.76
CA ASN A 515 3.05 -6.06 -24.38
C ASN A 515 2.63 -6.15 -22.90
N LEU A 516 1.75 -5.26 -22.45
CA LEU A 516 1.21 -5.34 -21.10
C LEU A 516 0.42 -6.62 -20.96
N LEU A 517 0.70 -7.41 -19.92
CA LEU A 517 -0.07 -8.60 -19.61
C LEU A 517 -1.49 -8.18 -19.20
N CYS A 518 -2.48 -8.75 -19.85
CA CYS A 518 -3.90 -8.59 -19.55
C CYS A 518 -4.58 -9.95 -19.44
N GLN A 519 -5.79 -9.97 -18.92
CA GLN A 519 -6.64 -11.15 -18.94
C GLN A 519 -7.75 -10.92 -19.99
N SER A 520 -7.64 -11.62 -21.12
CA SER A 520 -8.75 -11.70 -22.06
C SER A 520 -9.88 -12.44 -21.37
N MET A 521 -11.11 -11.90 -21.43
CA MET A 521 -12.28 -12.51 -20.82
C MET A 521 -13.31 -12.87 -21.88
N THR A 522 -13.74 -14.13 -21.89
CA THR A 522 -14.90 -14.61 -22.62
C THR A 522 -16.03 -14.89 -21.63
N TYR A 523 -17.23 -14.44 -21.94
CA TYR A 523 -18.40 -14.61 -21.08
C TYR A 523 -19.48 -15.44 -21.78
N ASN A 524 -19.92 -16.50 -21.12
CA ASN A 524 -21.05 -17.31 -21.55
C ASN A 524 -22.34 -16.74 -20.98
N GLY A 525 -23.16 -16.12 -21.86
CA GLY A 525 -24.41 -15.46 -21.47
C GLY A 525 -25.52 -16.38 -20.98
N GLN A 526 -25.42 -17.70 -21.22
CA GLN A 526 -26.41 -18.68 -20.78
C GLN A 526 -26.11 -19.23 -19.40
N THR A 527 -24.81 -19.48 -19.13
CA THR A 527 -24.35 -20.11 -17.88
C THR A 527 -23.75 -19.17 -16.86
N GLY A 528 -23.37 -17.95 -17.27
CA GLY A 528 -22.65 -16.99 -16.43
C GLY A 528 -21.17 -17.27 -16.27
N VAL A 529 -20.62 -18.29 -16.97
CA VAL A 529 -19.22 -18.68 -16.88
C VAL A 529 -18.31 -17.64 -17.54
N ARG A 530 -17.25 -17.25 -16.83
CA ARG A 530 -16.19 -16.36 -17.32
C ARG A 530 -14.92 -17.17 -17.55
N THR A 531 -14.43 -17.15 -18.78
CA THR A 531 -13.15 -17.78 -19.13
C THR A 531 -12.08 -16.69 -19.28
N TYR A 532 -11.03 -16.78 -18.49
CA TYR A 532 -9.90 -15.85 -18.53
C TYR A 532 -8.69 -16.52 -19.17
N ARG A 533 -8.05 -15.81 -20.10
CA ARG A 533 -6.80 -16.22 -20.71
C ARG A 533 -5.78 -15.09 -20.64
N PRO A 534 -4.54 -15.33 -20.16
CA PRO A 534 -3.50 -14.31 -20.19
C PRO A 534 -3.08 -13.99 -21.62
N GLU A 535 -3.06 -12.72 -21.96
CA GLU A 535 -2.66 -12.19 -23.27
C GLU A 535 -1.78 -10.96 -23.08
N VAL A 536 -1.18 -10.48 -24.17
CA VAL A 536 -0.42 -9.24 -24.17
C VAL A 536 -1.03 -8.23 -25.11
N ILE A 537 -1.18 -7.01 -24.60
CA ILE A 537 -1.83 -5.94 -25.37
C ILE A 537 -1.00 -4.67 -25.38
N ASN A 538 -1.13 -3.90 -26.46
CA ASN A 538 -0.49 -2.60 -26.64
C ASN A 538 -1.53 -1.48 -26.59
N GLY A 539 -1.05 -0.27 -26.30
CA GLY A 539 -1.87 0.94 -26.26
C GLY A 539 -2.17 1.44 -24.85
N ASN A 540 -1.71 0.71 -23.82
CA ASN A 540 -1.79 1.16 -22.43
C ASN A 540 -0.72 2.19 -22.14
N TRP A 541 -1.09 3.35 -21.63
CA TRP A 541 -0.21 4.39 -21.14
C TRP A 541 -0.92 5.29 -20.13
N GLN A 542 -0.14 5.96 -19.30
CA GLN A 542 -0.68 6.92 -18.35
C GLN A 542 0.25 8.12 -18.19
N THR A 543 -0.34 9.24 -17.83
CA THR A 543 0.38 10.42 -17.34
C THR A 543 -0.20 10.89 -16.03
N ARG A 544 0.66 11.43 -15.17
CA ARG A 544 0.26 11.98 -13.86
C ARG A 544 1.01 13.27 -13.61
N LEU A 545 0.31 14.26 -13.11
CA LEU A 545 0.85 15.55 -12.71
C LEU A 545 0.45 15.83 -11.25
N ASN A 546 1.44 16.07 -10.40
CA ASN A 546 1.23 16.55 -9.04
C ASN A 546 1.81 17.93 -8.91
N VAL A 547 1.05 18.87 -8.41
CA VAL A 547 1.50 20.23 -8.12
C VAL A 547 1.21 20.51 -6.65
N TYR A 548 2.26 20.80 -5.91
CA TYR A 548 2.15 21.29 -4.54
C TYR A 548 2.62 22.73 -4.48
N TYR A 549 1.76 23.61 -4.04
CA TYR A 549 2.07 25.04 -3.87
C TYR A 549 1.73 25.51 -2.47
N MET A 550 2.67 26.19 -1.83
CA MET A 550 2.48 26.78 -0.52
C MET A 550 2.96 28.23 -0.52
N ARG A 551 2.13 29.13 -0.01
CA ARG A 551 2.48 30.55 0.15
C ARG A 551 1.79 31.16 1.36
N PRO A 552 2.52 31.89 2.23
CA PRO A 552 1.92 32.76 3.23
C PRO A 552 1.48 34.09 2.60
N PHE A 553 0.35 34.63 3.09
CA PHE A 553 -0.17 35.94 2.72
C PHE A 553 0.08 36.93 3.82
N GLN A 554 0.04 38.20 3.47
CA GLN A 554 0.23 39.38 4.35
C GLN A 554 1.65 39.52 4.91
N LYS A 555 2.01 40.74 5.30
CA LYS A 555 3.32 41.09 5.89
C LYS A 555 3.63 40.29 7.16
N ASN A 556 2.62 39.98 7.97
CA ASN A 556 2.77 39.23 9.23
C ASN A 556 2.77 37.71 9.06
N LYS A 557 2.60 37.16 7.83
CA LYS A 557 2.58 35.73 7.50
C LYS A 557 1.61 34.90 8.34
N LYS A 558 0.52 35.50 8.84
CA LYS A 558 -0.47 34.78 9.66
C LYS A 558 -1.36 33.86 8.85
N TRP A 559 -1.63 34.19 7.59
CA TRP A 559 -2.37 33.36 6.67
C TRP A 559 -1.43 32.61 5.75
N ARG A 560 -1.72 31.36 5.52
CA ARG A 560 -0.97 30.50 4.59
C ARG A 560 -1.97 29.71 3.73
N MET A 561 -1.77 29.75 2.43
CA MET A 561 -2.46 28.91 1.47
C MET A 561 -1.57 27.70 1.14
N THR A 562 -2.17 26.53 1.06
CA THR A 562 -1.58 25.32 0.47
C THR A 562 -2.55 24.82 -0.59
N SER A 563 -2.04 24.57 -1.80
CA SER A 563 -2.75 23.93 -2.90
C SER A 563 -2.07 22.62 -3.22
N GLN A 564 -2.84 21.57 -3.36
CA GLN A 564 -2.41 20.26 -3.79
C GLN A 564 -3.28 19.85 -4.97
N SER A 565 -2.72 19.97 -6.18
CA SER A 565 -3.39 19.61 -7.41
C SER A 565 -2.83 18.28 -7.91
N TYR A 566 -3.70 17.38 -8.29
CA TYR A 566 -3.35 16.12 -8.92
C TYR A 566 -4.16 15.94 -10.20
N GLY A 567 -3.49 15.61 -11.29
CA GLY A 567 -4.11 15.24 -12.54
C GLY A 567 -3.55 13.92 -13.04
N SER A 568 -4.40 13.05 -13.53
CA SER A 568 -3.96 11.85 -14.24
C SER A 568 -4.84 11.58 -15.44
N TYR A 569 -4.21 11.09 -16.50
CA TYR A 569 -4.90 10.59 -17.68
C TYR A 569 -4.37 9.20 -17.99
N ARG A 570 -5.28 8.23 -18.14
CA ARG A 570 -4.95 6.84 -18.43
C ARG A 570 -5.73 6.37 -19.65
N ASN A 571 -5.03 5.82 -20.61
CA ASN A 571 -5.60 5.03 -21.69
C ASN A 571 -5.46 3.56 -21.31
N SER A 572 -6.56 2.91 -20.95
CA SER A 572 -6.63 1.49 -20.57
C SER A 572 -7.21 0.70 -21.74
N VAL A 573 -6.48 -0.31 -22.18
CA VAL A 573 -6.90 -1.20 -23.27
C VAL A 573 -6.91 -2.62 -22.76
N ASP A 574 -7.99 -3.35 -23.05
CA ASP A 574 -8.15 -4.76 -22.69
C ASP A 574 -8.89 -5.53 -23.75
N MET A 575 -8.97 -6.85 -23.64
CA MET A 575 -9.66 -7.72 -24.59
C MET A 575 -10.91 -8.32 -23.94
N LEU A 576 -12.03 -8.15 -24.59
CA LEU A 576 -13.33 -8.69 -24.17
C LEU A 576 -13.95 -9.50 -25.31
N GLN A 577 -14.62 -10.57 -24.99
CA GLN A 577 -15.30 -11.43 -25.94
C GLN A 577 -16.56 -12.05 -25.31
N THR A 578 -17.64 -12.10 -26.05
CA THR A 578 -18.82 -12.91 -25.75
C THR A 578 -18.81 -14.14 -26.64
N GLU A 579 -19.52 -15.20 -26.27
CA GLU A 579 -19.69 -16.40 -27.12
C GLU A 579 -20.27 -16.11 -28.51
N ALA A 580 -21.05 -15.03 -28.63
CA ALA A 580 -21.67 -14.63 -29.88
C ALA A 580 -20.68 -14.05 -30.90
N SER A 581 -19.47 -13.70 -30.49
CA SER A 581 -18.45 -13.14 -31.40
C SER A 581 -17.29 -14.12 -31.59
N ALA A 582 -17.05 -14.52 -32.84
CA ALA A 582 -15.90 -15.36 -33.21
C ALA A 582 -14.54 -14.70 -32.99
N ASN A 583 -14.49 -13.37 -32.77
CA ASN A 583 -13.29 -12.57 -32.60
C ASN A 583 -13.33 -11.79 -31.28
N SER A 584 -12.22 -11.77 -30.57
CA SER A 584 -12.06 -10.92 -29.39
C SER A 584 -12.13 -9.44 -29.76
N VAL A 585 -12.89 -8.68 -28.97
CA VAL A 585 -13.11 -7.25 -29.18
C VAL A 585 -12.18 -6.46 -28.24
N ARG A 586 -11.45 -5.53 -28.84
CA ARG A 586 -10.60 -4.60 -28.09
C ARG A 586 -11.47 -3.55 -27.41
N SER A 587 -11.49 -3.54 -26.10
CA SER A 587 -12.10 -2.51 -25.27
C SER A 587 -11.08 -1.43 -24.94
N ASN A 588 -11.46 -0.17 -25.06
CA ASN A 588 -10.63 0.98 -24.74
C ASN A 588 -11.42 1.94 -23.85
N VAL A 589 -10.89 2.21 -22.67
CA VAL A 589 -11.42 3.20 -21.73
C VAL A 589 -10.36 4.26 -21.44
N ARG A 590 -10.77 5.51 -21.58
CA ARG A 590 -9.97 6.68 -21.24
C ARG A 590 -10.49 7.25 -19.94
N THR A 591 -9.62 7.36 -18.96
CA THR A 591 -9.97 7.90 -17.66
C THR A 591 -9.14 9.15 -17.37
N THR A 592 -9.82 10.25 -17.09
CA THR A 592 -9.25 11.49 -16.59
C THR A 592 -9.65 11.65 -15.15
N TYR A 593 -8.66 11.79 -14.27
CA TYR A 593 -8.90 12.12 -12.87
C TYR A 593 -8.21 13.45 -12.55
N ILE A 594 -8.97 14.39 -12.01
CA ILE A 594 -8.46 15.70 -11.57
C ILE A 594 -8.88 15.89 -10.11
N SER A 595 -7.93 16.29 -9.28
CA SER A 595 -8.16 16.58 -7.86
C SER A 595 -7.49 17.89 -7.50
N GLU A 596 -8.21 18.77 -6.83
CA GLU A 596 -7.68 19.97 -6.21
C GLU A 596 -8.06 20.01 -4.75
N ASN A 597 -7.08 20.27 -3.88
CA ASN A 597 -7.29 20.48 -2.46
C ASN A 597 -6.65 21.81 -2.05
N LEU A 598 -7.48 22.75 -1.62
CA LEU A 598 -7.08 24.05 -1.12
C LEU A 598 -7.22 24.08 0.40
N THR A 599 -6.19 24.57 1.07
CA THR A 599 -6.22 24.77 2.52
C THR A 599 -5.73 26.17 2.84
N PHE A 600 -6.55 26.93 3.56
CA PHE A 600 -6.21 28.25 4.10
C PHE A 600 -6.08 28.16 5.61
N ASN A 601 -4.90 28.36 6.11
CA ASN A 601 -4.60 28.30 7.53
C ASN A 601 -4.31 29.68 8.10
N TYR A 602 -5.00 30.02 9.19
CA TYR A 602 -4.72 31.21 9.98
C TYR A 602 -4.03 30.83 11.27
N GLY A 603 -2.86 31.41 11.51
CA GLY A 603 -2.14 31.17 12.73
C GLY A 603 -0.63 31.28 12.56
N LYS A 604 0.08 31.54 13.66
CA LYS A 604 1.55 31.57 13.68
C LYS A 604 2.07 30.31 14.37
N TYR A 605 2.82 29.49 13.66
CA TYR A 605 3.45 28.31 14.23
C TYR A 605 4.23 28.68 15.52
N GLY A 606 3.93 27.97 16.61
CA GLY A 606 4.71 28.01 17.85
C GLY A 606 4.27 29.00 18.94
N LYS A 607 3.26 29.85 18.74
CA LYS A 607 2.80 30.86 19.74
C LYS A 607 1.30 31.13 19.70
N LEU A 608 0.45 30.14 19.43
CA LEU A 608 -0.96 30.42 19.23
C LEU A 608 -1.85 29.69 20.23
N ASN A 609 -2.73 30.49 20.82
CA ASN A 609 -3.89 30.03 21.55
C ASN A 609 -5.09 29.75 20.60
N ARG A 610 -4.91 29.87 19.29
CA ARG A 610 -5.96 29.64 18.28
C ARG A 610 -5.40 29.38 16.90
N TYR A 611 -6.06 28.52 16.18
CA TYR A 611 -5.77 28.14 14.80
C TYR A 611 -7.08 27.94 14.07
N LEU A 612 -7.17 28.45 12.83
CA LEU A 612 -8.31 28.24 11.94
C LEU A 612 -7.81 27.66 10.62
N SER A 613 -8.51 26.65 10.13
CA SER A 613 -8.28 26.01 8.83
C SER A 613 -9.57 26.04 8.02
N LEU A 614 -9.50 26.54 6.81
CA LEU A 614 -10.54 26.41 5.80
C LEU A 614 -10.03 25.46 4.73
N THR A 615 -10.82 24.45 4.40
CA THR A 615 -10.47 23.45 3.38
C THR A 615 -11.52 23.42 2.28
N ALA A 616 -11.08 23.26 1.05
CA ALA A 616 -11.95 23.02 -0.09
C ALA A 616 -11.27 22.02 -1.03
N GLY A 617 -11.97 20.96 -1.39
CA GLY A 617 -11.50 19.93 -2.30
C GLY A 617 -12.54 19.64 -3.37
N ALA A 618 -12.07 19.34 -4.57
CA ALA A 618 -12.90 18.85 -5.66
C ALA A 618 -12.15 17.77 -6.44
N ASN A 619 -12.81 16.65 -6.70
CA ASN A 619 -12.27 15.58 -7.51
C ASN A 619 -13.24 15.27 -8.63
N LEU A 620 -12.74 15.25 -9.86
CA LEU A 620 -13.45 14.77 -11.04
C LEU A 620 -12.89 13.43 -11.47
N ASN A 621 -13.75 12.44 -11.65
CA ASN A 621 -13.43 11.21 -12.36
C ASN A 621 -14.30 11.15 -13.64
N HIS A 622 -13.66 11.44 -14.77
CA HIS A 622 -14.28 11.37 -16.09
C HIS A 622 -13.77 10.11 -16.82
N SER A 623 -14.68 9.25 -17.24
CA SER A 623 -14.34 8.03 -17.97
C SER A 623 -15.22 7.89 -19.20
N GLU A 624 -14.58 7.63 -20.35
CA GLU A 624 -15.25 7.44 -21.64
C GLU A 624 -14.77 6.16 -22.32
N GLY A 625 -15.66 5.50 -23.02
CA GLY A 625 -15.39 4.29 -23.79
C GLY A 625 -16.52 3.99 -24.78
N LYS A 626 -16.27 3.09 -25.75
CA LYS A 626 -17.25 2.79 -26.77
C LYS A 626 -18.47 2.00 -26.28
N ASN A 627 -18.31 1.28 -25.18
CA ASN A 627 -19.24 0.22 -24.76
C ASN A 627 -20.01 0.55 -23.49
N PHE A 628 -19.93 1.79 -23.00
CA PHE A 628 -20.68 2.21 -21.82
C PHE A 628 -20.98 3.71 -21.86
N GLN A 629 -21.92 4.13 -21.04
CA GLN A 629 -22.27 5.54 -20.89
C GLN A 629 -21.11 6.28 -20.21
N THR A 630 -20.74 7.44 -20.78
CA THR A 630 -19.70 8.29 -20.21
C THR A 630 -20.02 8.65 -18.76
N LEU A 631 -19.06 8.36 -17.87
CA LEU A 631 -19.16 8.70 -16.47
C LEU A 631 -18.54 10.07 -16.19
N ASN A 632 -19.21 10.87 -15.37
CA ASN A 632 -18.73 12.14 -14.83
C ASN A 632 -18.99 12.20 -13.33
N ALA A 633 -18.18 11.48 -12.53
CA ALA A 633 -18.34 11.47 -11.08
C ALA A 633 -17.53 12.61 -10.43
N TRP A 634 -18.22 13.38 -9.62
CA TRP A 634 -17.65 14.48 -8.85
C TRP A 634 -17.72 14.20 -7.35
N ASN A 635 -16.62 14.44 -6.67
CA ASN A 635 -16.59 14.46 -5.21
C ASN A 635 -16.10 15.84 -4.76
N PHE A 636 -16.87 16.46 -3.89
CA PHE A 636 -16.53 17.75 -3.29
C PHE A 636 -16.30 17.54 -1.80
N SER A 637 -15.36 18.30 -1.25
CA SER A 637 -15.20 18.43 0.20
C SER A 637 -14.95 19.87 0.56
N TYR A 638 -15.66 20.40 1.54
CA TYR A 638 -15.40 21.73 2.06
C TYR A 638 -15.63 21.75 3.56
N GLY A 639 -14.73 22.40 4.28
CA GLY A 639 -14.75 22.32 5.71
C GLY A 639 -14.10 23.52 6.40
N VAL A 640 -14.48 23.66 7.65
CA VAL A 640 -13.89 24.59 8.59
C VAL A 640 -13.46 23.81 9.82
N GLY A 641 -12.25 24.08 10.29
CA GLY A 641 -11.73 23.46 11.50
C GLY A 641 -10.70 24.31 12.19
N GLY A 642 -10.37 23.91 13.39
CA GLY A 642 -9.35 24.62 14.15
C GLY A 642 -9.34 24.26 15.61
N PHE A 643 -8.52 24.99 16.35
CA PHE A 643 -8.50 24.89 17.81
C PHE A 643 -8.45 26.29 18.46
N VAL A 644 -8.95 26.34 19.66
CA VAL A 644 -8.92 27.54 20.53
C VAL A 644 -8.66 27.11 21.97
N ASP A 645 -7.79 27.85 22.66
CA ASP A 645 -7.63 27.73 24.10
C ASP A 645 -8.67 28.63 24.77
N LEU A 646 -9.56 28.00 25.50
CA LEU A 646 -10.61 28.62 26.29
C LEU A 646 -10.10 28.97 27.69
N PRO A 647 -10.84 29.78 28.47
CA PRO A 647 -10.59 29.94 29.90
C PRO A 647 -10.48 28.58 30.62
N TRP A 648 -9.85 28.57 31.79
CA TRP A 648 -9.60 27.36 32.61
C TRP A 648 -8.73 26.28 31.96
N SER A 649 -7.84 26.66 31.01
CA SER A 649 -6.92 25.75 30.31
C SER A 649 -7.63 24.63 29.56
N ILE A 650 -8.78 24.91 28.97
CA ILE A 650 -9.50 24.00 28.08
C ILE A 650 -9.06 24.26 26.66
N ASN A 651 -8.53 23.28 25.96
CA ASN A 651 -8.29 23.32 24.52
C ASN A 651 -9.45 22.66 23.80
N LEU A 652 -10.13 23.42 22.94
CA LEU A 652 -11.24 22.94 22.10
C LEU A 652 -10.78 22.86 20.65
N GLN A 653 -10.94 21.70 20.04
CA GLN A 653 -10.73 21.46 18.62
C GLN A 653 -12.05 21.07 17.98
N SER A 654 -12.37 21.61 16.83
CA SER A 654 -13.58 21.27 16.09
C SER A 654 -13.28 21.27 14.59
N TYR A 655 -13.80 20.28 13.89
CA TYR A 655 -13.69 20.11 12.45
C TYR A 655 -15.04 19.70 11.89
N LEU A 656 -15.58 20.55 11.04
CA LEU A 656 -16.82 20.33 10.31
C LEU A 656 -16.48 20.26 8.82
N THR A 657 -16.81 19.13 8.19
CA THR A 657 -16.50 18.91 6.77
C THR A 657 -17.70 18.30 6.08
N MET A 658 -18.13 18.93 4.99
CA MET A 658 -19.13 18.39 4.08
C MET A 658 -18.44 17.61 2.97
N TYR A 659 -18.89 16.41 2.70
CA TYR A 659 -18.53 15.57 1.56
C TYR A 659 -19.75 15.41 0.68
N SER A 660 -19.64 15.79 -0.59
CA SER A 660 -20.74 15.67 -1.56
C SER A 660 -20.29 14.84 -2.73
N ARG A 661 -21.09 13.89 -3.15
CA ARG A 661 -20.85 13.00 -4.30
C ARG A 661 -21.94 13.16 -5.34
N ARG A 662 -21.56 13.23 -6.61
CA ARG A 662 -22.48 13.44 -7.73
C ARG A 662 -22.01 12.70 -8.98
N GLY A 663 -22.98 12.28 -9.81
CA GLY A 663 -22.71 11.68 -11.12
C GLY A 663 -22.40 10.19 -11.09
N PHE A 664 -22.73 9.51 -10.00
CA PHE A 664 -22.69 8.04 -9.94
C PHE A 664 -23.92 7.44 -10.64
N SER A 665 -23.76 6.25 -11.21
CA SER A 665 -24.81 5.56 -11.97
C SER A 665 -25.97 5.13 -11.09
N ASP A 666 -25.72 4.70 -9.88
CA ASP A 666 -26.70 4.41 -8.86
C ASP A 666 -26.89 5.65 -7.98
N ASP A 667 -28.11 6.18 -7.94
CA ASP A 667 -28.45 7.41 -7.21
C ASP A 667 -28.17 7.31 -5.71
N GLN A 668 -28.16 6.11 -5.14
CA GLN A 668 -27.85 5.88 -3.71
C GLN A 668 -26.39 6.21 -3.36
N PHE A 669 -25.50 6.27 -4.34
CA PHE A 669 -24.11 6.70 -4.16
C PHE A 669 -23.91 8.22 -4.32
N ASN A 670 -24.95 8.97 -4.75
CA ASN A 670 -24.96 10.43 -4.80
C ASN A 670 -25.33 10.99 -3.43
N THR A 671 -24.37 11.11 -2.52
CA THR A 671 -24.58 11.42 -1.10
C THR A 671 -24.08 12.81 -0.71
N ASP A 672 -24.61 13.33 0.39
CA ASP A 672 -24.15 14.52 1.12
C ASP A 672 -23.90 14.14 2.58
N ASP A 673 -22.63 14.02 2.95
CA ASP A 673 -22.20 13.59 4.28
C ASP A 673 -21.60 14.77 5.04
N LEU A 674 -22.25 15.26 6.08
CA LEU A 674 -21.73 16.32 6.95
C LEU A 674 -21.04 15.70 8.17
N LEU A 675 -19.74 15.61 8.14
CA LEU A 675 -18.92 15.06 9.22
C LEU A 675 -18.54 16.13 10.23
N TRP A 676 -18.95 15.98 11.49
CA TRP A 676 -18.58 16.88 12.57
C TRP A 676 -17.84 16.14 13.69
N ASN A 677 -16.58 16.51 13.88
CA ASN A 677 -15.70 15.97 14.92
C ASN A 677 -15.33 17.07 15.92
N ILE A 678 -15.42 16.73 17.21
CA ILE A 678 -15.07 17.64 18.29
C ILE A 678 -14.12 16.92 19.26
N LYS A 679 -13.15 17.67 19.75
CA LYS A 679 -12.24 17.22 20.80
C LYS A 679 -12.00 18.37 21.78
N ALA A 680 -12.30 18.10 23.04
CA ALA A 680 -12.05 19.02 24.14
C ALA A 680 -11.11 18.38 25.14
N ASN A 681 -10.06 19.06 25.55
CA ASN A 681 -9.16 18.56 26.57
C ASN A 681 -8.85 19.62 27.63
N LYS A 682 -8.66 19.18 28.85
CA LYS A 682 -8.26 20.00 30.00
C LYS A 682 -7.08 19.37 30.69
N ALA A 683 -5.97 20.08 30.72
CA ALA A 683 -4.81 19.69 31.47
C ALA A 683 -4.89 20.21 32.91
N VAL A 684 -4.59 19.33 33.87
CA VAL A 684 -4.48 19.64 35.31
C VAL A 684 -3.15 19.10 35.85
N MET A 685 -2.83 19.37 37.10
CA MET A 685 -1.58 18.93 37.73
C MET A 685 -0.32 19.31 36.93
N ASN A 686 -0.24 20.57 36.50
CA ASN A 686 0.85 21.08 35.65
C ASN A 686 1.03 20.30 34.33
N GLY A 687 -0.08 19.80 33.74
CA GLY A 687 -0.09 19.06 32.49
C GLY A 687 0.18 17.56 32.62
N ASN A 688 0.36 17.06 33.84
CA ASN A 688 0.60 15.61 34.06
C ASN A 688 -0.68 14.78 33.95
N LEU A 689 -1.84 15.37 34.18
CA LEU A 689 -3.13 14.70 34.00
C LEU A 689 -3.97 15.49 33.01
N ILE A 690 -4.51 14.83 31.98
CA ILE A 690 -5.33 15.45 30.96
C ILE A 690 -6.64 14.66 30.88
N PHE A 691 -7.74 15.37 30.98
CA PHE A 691 -9.07 14.86 30.67
C PHE A 691 -9.41 15.26 29.23
N GLU A 692 -9.83 14.32 28.41
CA GLU A 692 -10.16 14.53 27.00
C GLU A 692 -11.53 13.94 26.69
N LEU A 693 -12.38 14.73 26.06
CA LEU A 693 -13.64 14.30 25.45
C LEU A 693 -13.47 14.39 23.94
N GLU A 694 -13.68 13.28 23.26
CA GLU A 694 -13.61 13.19 21.78
C GLU A 694 -14.94 12.65 21.26
N ALA A 695 -15.50 13.38 20.30
CA ALA A 695 -16.72 12.99 19.61
C ALA A 695 -16.43 12.91 18.12
N TYR A 696 -16.72 11.79 17.52
CA TYR A 696 -16.55 11.48 16.11
C TYR A 696 -17.89 11.33 15.42
N ASP A 697 -18.03 11.92 14.22
CA ASP A 697 -19.24 11.87 13.40
C ASP A 697 -20.53 12.15 14.19
N LEU A 698 -20.57 13.27 14.93
CA LEU A 698 -21.71 13.63 15.79
C LEU A 698 -23.06 13.58 15.06
N LEU A 699 -23.07 13.83 13.76
CA LEU A 699 -24.28 13.86 12.96
C LEU A 699 -24.64 12.49 12.37
N ASN A 700 -23.76 11.47 12.51
CA ASN A 700 -23.94 10.12 12.01
C ASN A 700 -24.27 10.06 10.51
N GLN A 701 -23.49 10.77 9.71
CA GLN A 701 -23.74 10.90 8.26
C GLN A 701 -22.61 10.33 7.39
N LEU A 702 -21.56 9.78 7.98
CA LEU A 702 -20.44 9.25 7.20
C LEU A 702 -20.87 8.03 6.38
N SER A 703 -20.63 8.06 5.07
CA SER A 703 -20.85 6.93 4.15
C SER A 703 -19.54 6.34 3.63
N GLY A 704 -19.53 5.02 3.37
CA GLY A 704 -18.37 4.23 2.96
C GLY A 704 -18.25 4.00 1.45
N THR A 705 -18.71 4.93 0.62
CA THR A 705 -18.80 4.74 -0.84
C THR A 705 -17.45 4.90 -1.55
N GLN A 706 -17.12 3.96 -2.44
CA GLN A 706 -15.94 3.98 -3.30
C GLN A 706 -16.35 3.68 -4.75
N TYR A 707 -15.57 4.16 -5.70
CA TYR A 707 -15.79 3.95 -7.12
C TYR A 707 -14.52 3.50 -7.83
N PHE A 708 -14.68 2.57 -8.78
CA PHE A 708 -13.60 2.04 -9.61
C PHE A 708 -14.07 1.83 -11.05
N ILE A 709 -13.21 2.13 -12.04
CA ILE A 709 -13.46 1.85 -13.45
C ILE A 709 -12.19 1.44 -14.19
N ASN A 710 -12.31 0.49 -15.11
CA ASN A 710 -11.28 0.08 -16.05
C ASN A 710 -11.90 -0.24 -17.44
N ALA A 711 -11.13 -0.87 -18.34
CA ALA A 711 -11.60 -1.20 -19.68
C ALA A 711 -12.64 -2.34 -19.73
N GLN A 712 -12.80 -3.09 -18.67
CA GLN A 712 -13.69 -4.25 -18.60
C GLN A 712 -14.98 -3.97 -17.83
N MET A 713 -14.89 -3.12 -16.79
CA MET A 713 -16.02 -2.86 -15.91
C MET A 713 -15.94 -1.52 -15.18
N GLN A 714 -17.07 -1.05 -14.72
CA GLN A 714 -17.21 -0.09 -13.63
C GLN A 714 -17.74 -0.78 -12.38
N GLN A 715 -17.39 -0.26 -11.23
CA GLN A 715 -17.80 -0.80 -9.93
C GLN A 715 -18.03 0.33 -8.92
N GLU A 716 -19.18 0.28 -8.28
CA GLU A 716 -19.55 1.10 -7.13
C GLU A 716 -19.60 0.20 -5.91
N LYS A 717 -18.92 0.58 -4.84
CA LYS A 717 -18.76 -0.21 -3.64
C LYS A 717 -19.13 0.61 -2.41
N TYR A 718 -19.98 0.05 -1.58
CA TYR A 718 -20.30 0.55 -0.26
C TYR A 718 -19.69 -0.36 0.81
N GLU A 719 -18.98 0.21 1.77
CA GLU A 719 -18.45 -0.51 2.94
C GLU A 719 -19.09 0.05 4.21
N SER A 720 -19.38 -0.84 5.15
CA SER A 720 -19.80 -0.43 6.50
C SER A 720 -18.73 0.45 7.14
N VAL A 721 -19.15 1.54 7.76
CA VAL A 721 -18.26 2.50 8.43
C VAL A 721 -18.46 2.45 9.94
N LEU A 722 -17.47 2.93 10.68
CA LEU A 722 -17.57 3.12 12.11
C LEU A 722 -18.65 4.19 12.39
N ASN A 723 -19.66 3.81 13.17
CA ASN A 723 -20.72 4.71 13.58
C ASN A 723 -20.19 5.83 14.47
N ARG A 724 -21.01 6.87 14.67
CA ARG A 724 -20.71 7.95 15.61
C ARG A 724 -20.42 7.40 17.01
N PHE A 725 -19.45 8.00 17.66
CA PHE A 725 -19.14 7.72 19.06
C PHE A 725 -18.66 8.94 19.83
N VAL A 726 -18.79 8.88 21.14
CA VAL A 726 -18.21 9.82 22.07
C VAL A 726 -17.33 9.07 23.06
N LEU A 727 -16.06 9.47 23.18
CA LEU A 727 -15.09 8.87 24.10
C LEU A 727 -14.67 9.89 25.16
N PHE A 728 -14.73 9.50 26.43
CA PHE A 728 -14.05 10.19 27.51
C PHE A 728 -12.73 9.49 27.80
N LYS A 729 -11.63 10.25 27.83
CA LYS A 729 -10.29 9.72 28.04
C LYS A 729 -9.60 10.42 29.19
N VAL A 730 -8.85 9.66 29.96
CA VAL A 730 -7.94 10.15 30.98
C VAL A 730 -6.52 9.83 30.54
N ILE A 731 -5.69 10.84 30.38
CA ILE A 731 -4.31 10.73 29.95
C ILE A 731 -3.41 11.14 31.09
N TRP A 732 -2.59 10.23 31.56
CA TRP A 732 -1.61 10.49 32.60
C TRP A 732 -0.20 10.51 32.01
N LYS A 733 0.56 11.59 32.30
CA LYS A 733 1.94 11.78 31.85
C LYS A 733 2.87 11.79 33.06
N LEU A 734 3.84 10.91 33.05
CA LEU A 734 4.89 10.86 34.05
C LEU A 734 6.23 11.22 33.38
N ASN A 735 6.70 12.44 33.63
CA ASN A 735 8.03 12.88 33.21
C ASN A 735 8.90 12.97 34.45
N LYS A 736 9.82 12.02 34.60
CA LYS A 736 10.78 12.07 35.70
C LYS A 736 12.06 12.71 35.17
N GLU A 737 12.20 14.01 35.41
CA GLU A 737 13.47 14.71 35.14
C GLU A 737 14.60 14.12 35.98
N PRO A 738 15.81 14.07 35.43
CA PRO A 738 17.00 13.66 36.22
C PRO A 738 17.11 14.56 37.46
N LYS A 739 17.25 13.94 38.62
CA LYS A 739 17.49 14.70 39.86
C LYS A 739 18.80 15.47 39.73
N LYS A 740 18.80 16.78 39.90
CA LYS A 740 20.00 17.53 40.22
C LYS A 740 20.61 16.84 41.44
N LYS A 741 21.84 16.29 41.30
CA LYS A 741 22.65 15.99 42.47
C LYS A 741 23.01 17.34 43.05
N GLY A 742 22.47 17.64 44.25
CA GLY A 742 22.85 18.78 45.05
C GLY A 742 24.33 18.76 45.43
#